data_1d74392a273dbb3f63d9bee88b54cbd1
#
_entry.id   1d74392a273dbb3f63d9bee88b54cbd1
#
_cell.length_a   1.000
_cell.length_b   1.000
_cell.length_c   1.000
_cell.angle_alpha   90.00
_cell.angle_beta   90.00
_cell.angle_gamma   90.00
#
_symmetry.space_group_name_H-M   'P 1'
#
loop_
_entity.id
_entity.type
_entity.pdbx_description
1 polymer ?
#
loop_
_entity_poly.entity_id
_entity_poly.type
_entity_poly.pdbx_seq_one_letter_code
_entity_poly.pdbx_strand_id
1 'polypeptide(L)'
;MSANIFSEGQKISARGEDFLISKVDTNYDGSFLLYAQGISELVKGKSFVFDTNIDNEISTVDPTRTRLIADIDSGYRKTKLFIETQVRNSFIYSEKITIAPKAAFNLAEYQLTPTLKALKLPRPRILIADGVGLGKTIEAGIFLVEMMKRGKGKRIMVLALKSILAQFQQEMWNRFAIPLVRLDSEGISRIKTKLPTNKNPFEYYDKTIISIDTLKNNAKFRHYIEKSHWDIIVIDECHTVANEESQRGDLAQFLSQQCDALVLTSATPHNGRKESFANIIRMIEPTAIPRSGDYCKADIEDYYVRRFKNDIEDASVRANFRDREIVRLGTQLTEDEIDFLQYQQNLKFNALAGIRQGKTQNDYLFSIGIFKAFLSSPKAALASINSRIEKVKTALSASDDLGDNLSILIELKSKLENILSKNADSKYHKLKETLIELGWSGRLHDDRFVLFAERIDTIKYLKENLQTDFNLPDESIAYFHGSLSDVEQEDMIDDFGKKDSRVRIMICSDAASQGVNLHFFCNRMINYDIPWSLITLEQRNGRIDRYGQYKTPYIYYLVAESDIPGLKTDLHIIERLTHKEEEAHKSLGDAGSVMRLYNQKKEEQFVVNAIKKQDEGFLEKHDGYEFDFSVLFGNDSDKTLPLITDQPYETPLSIYPQDDLFYRDLFEQLISSGQVSGSELKENSPGYIELMNTPELNEVLFDLPPEALPRINDIFRLTSDKELVQKAIEEARKRGGEWAKFQVLYELHPAIRYYMSKLEASVDKDIALAARSAVFPAATAWFILHGQVSNDLGQPVISDFFVIGVKWDGSLVQSLFYSMSS
;
A
#
# COMPACT_ATOMS: atom_id res chain seq x y z
N MET A 1 -11.20 -5.65 -60.71
CA MET A 1 -10.62 -5.19 -59.46
C MET A 1 -10.71 -6.34 -58.47
N SER A 2 -9.62 -7.04 -58.20
CA SER A 2 -9.58 -8.09 -57.18
C SER A 2 -9.88 -7.41 -55.84
N ALA A 3 -10.94 -7.82 -55.19
CA ALA A 3 -11.24 -7.36 -53.83
C ALA A 3 -10.00 -7.65 -52.95
N ASN A 4 -9.51 -6.63 -52.25
CA ASN A 4 -8.47 -6.80 -51.29
C ASN A 4 -8.96 -7.84 -50.25
N ILE A 5 -8.23 -8.96 -50.19
CA ILE A 5 -8.57 -10.10 -49.31
C ILE A 5 -8.35 -9.68 -47.85
N PHE A 6 -7.48 -8.69 -47.62
CA PHE A 6 -7.11 -8.18 -46.28
C PHE A 6 -7.37 -6.67 -46.19
N SER A 7 -7.86 -6.23 -45.03
CA SER A 7 -8.12 -4.81 -44.73
C SER A 7 -7.67 -4.45 -43.29
N GLU A 8 -7.36 -3.18 -43.08
CA GLU A 8 -7.07 -2.65 -41.75
C GLU A 8 -8.26 -2.84 -40.82
N GLY A 9 -8.01 -3.21 -39.58
CA GLY A 9 -9.02 -3.54 -38.59
C GLY A 9 -9.59 -4.96 -38.71
N GLN A 10 -9.15 -5.76 -39.69
CA GLN A 10 -9.61 -7.12 -39.85
C GLN A 10 -8.85 -8.06 -38.90
N LYS A 11 -9.59 -9.02 -38.33
CA LYS A 11 -9.02 -10.10 -37.52
C LYS A 11 -8.52 -11.23 -38.42
N ILE A 12 -7.29 -11.68 -38.19
CA ILE A 12 -6.68 -12.84 -38.83
C ILE A 12 -6.21 -13.85 -37.79
N SER A 13 -6.20 -15.12 -38.18
CA SER A 13 -5.51 -16.17 -37.43
C SER A 13 -4.27 -16.57 -38.22
N ALA A 14 -3.11 -16.60 -37.59
CA ALA A 14 -1.84 -17.00 -38.16
C ALA A 14 -1.03 -17.76 -37.10
N ARG A 15 -0.41 -18.88 -37.49
CA ARG A 15 0.41 -19.72 -36.58
C ARG A 15 -0.32 -20.14 -35.31
N GLY A 16 -1.65 -20.33 -35.35
CA GLY A 16 -2.47 -20.72 -34.21
C GLY A 16 -2.86 -19.60 -33.26
N GLU A 17 -2.46 -18.37 -33.54
CA GLU A 17 -2.76 -17.20 -32.73
C GLU A 17 -3.59 -16.16 -33.49
N ASP A 18 -4.32 -15.30 -32.75
CA ASP A 18 -5.19 -14.28 -33.36
C ASP A 18 -4.51 -12.91 -33.36
N PHE A 19 -4.68 -12.17 -34.45
CA PHE A 19 -4.08 -10.85 -34.67
C PHE A 19 -5.10 -9.88 -35.28
N LEU A 20 -4.93 -8.61 -34.99
CA LEU A 20 -5.66 -7.50 -35.61
C LEU A 20 -4.74 -6.79 -36.58
N ILE A 21 -5.17 -6.64 -37.85
CA ILE A 21 -4.39 -5.93 -38.86
C ILE A 21 -4.43 -4.43 -38.56
N SER A 22 -3.27 -3.81 -38.38
CA SER A 22 -3.10 -2.36 -38.22
C SER A 22 -2.79 -1.63 -39.52
N LYS A 23 -2.15 -2.32 -40.48
CA LYS A 23 -1.78 -1.77 -41.80
C LYS A 23 -1.58 -2.89 -42.81
N VAL A 24 -1.97 -2.63 -44.06
CA VAL A 24 -1.74 -3.52 -45.20
C VAL A 24 -0.90 -2.79 -46.24
N ASP A 25 0.25 -3.31 -46.59
CA ASP A 25 1.08 -2.86 -47.73
C ASP A 25 1.09 -3.94 -48.80
N THR A 26 1.17 -3.54 -50.07
CA THR A 26 1.24 -4.46 -51.18
C THR A 26 2.69 -4.52 -51.71
N ASN A 27 3.26 -5.71 -51.79
CA ASN A 27 4.58 -5.92 -52.35
C ASN A 27 4.58 -5.78 -53.89
N TYR A 28 5.76 -5.64 -54.50
CA TYR A 28 5.92 -5.54 -55.97
C TYR A 28 5.46 -6.80 -56.73
N ASP A 29 5.41 -7.95 -56.06
CA ASP A 29 4.94 -9.23 -56.62
C ASP A 29 3.42 -9.44 -56.46
N GLY A 30 2.70 -8.48 -55.86
CA GLY A 30 1.27 -8.55 -55.64
C GLY A 30 0.87 -9.25 -54.34
N SER A 31 1.83 -9.72 -53.54
CA SER A 31 1.59 -10.24 -52.19
C SER A 31 1.31 -9.10 -51.19
N PHE A 32 0.79 -9.45 -50.02
CA PHE A 32 0.48 -8.47 -48.97
C PHE A 32 1.44 -8.61 -47.79
N LEU A 33 1.88 -7.46 -47.29
CA LEU A 33 2.59 -7.34 -46.03
C LEU A 33 1.62 -6.85 -44.97
N LEU A 34 1.29 -7.71 -44.02
CA LEU A 34 0.29 -7.43 -43.01
C LEU A 34 0.98 -7.04 -41.69
N TYR A 35 0.87 -5.79 -41.29
CA TYR A 35 1.28 -5.36 -39.97
C TYR A 35 0.13 -5.64 -39.01
N ALA A 36 0.36 -6.39 -37.97
CA ALA A 36 -0.70 -6.83 -37.10
C ALA A 36 -0.30 -6.83 -35.62
N GLN A 37 -1.26 -6.60 -34.77
CA GLN A 37 -1.10 -6.66 -33.31
C GLN A 37 -1.70 -7.94 -32.77
N GLY A 38 -0.96 -8.64 -31.91
CA GLY A 38 -1.44 -9.85 -31.27
C GLY A 38 -2.62 -9.57 -30.32
N ILE A 39 -3.68 -10.39 -30.44
CA ILE A 39 -4.90 -10.29 -29.65
C ILE A 39 -4.97 -11.43 -28.62
N SER A 40 -4.59 -12.65 -29.02
CA SER A 40 -4.59 -13.82 -28.13
C SER A 40 -3.48 -13.71 -27.06
N GLU A 41 -3.66 -14.39 -25.91
CA GLU A 41 -2.84 -14.18 -24.70
C GLU A 41 -1.33 -14.30 -24.92
N LEU A 42 -0.85 -15.26 -25.71
CA LEU A 42 0.58 -15.47 -25.95
C LEU A 42 1.24 -14.33 -26.73
N VAL A 43 0.49 -13.66 -27.57
CA VAL A 43 0.98 -12.62 -28.48
C VAL A 43 0.42 -11.24 -28.20
N LYS A 44 -0.42 -11.10 -27.18
CA LYS A 44 -1.15 -9.88 -26.85
C LYS A 44 -0.23 -8.65 -26.69
N GLY A 45 -0.57 -7.60 -27.44
CA GLY A 45 0.16 -6.34 -27.42
C GLY A 45 1.52 -6.36 -28.10
N LYS A 46 1.89 -7.49 -28.77
CA LYS A 46 3.12 -7.57 -29.58
C LYS A 46 2.80 -7.28 -31.03
N SER A 47 3.67 -6.55 -31.71
CA SER A 47 3.56 -6.24 -33.14
C SER A 47 4.22 -7.34 -33.96
N PHE A 48 3.54 -7.75 -35.02
CA PHE A 48 4.01 -8.76 -35.98
C PHE A 48 3.88 -8.23 -37.38
N VAL A 49 4.69 -8.78 -38.30
CA VAL A 49 4.56 -8.53 -39.71
C VAL A 49 4.49 -9.89 -40.40
N PHE A 50 3.45 -10.11 -41.18
CA PHE A 50 3.22 -11.33 -41.95
C PHE A 50 3.32 -11.00 -43.44
N ASP A 51 4.06 -11.83 -44.16
CA ASP A 51 4.12 -11.80 -45.60
C ASP A 51 3.30 -12.98 -46.17
N THR A 52 2.25 -12.66 -46.94
CA THR A 52 1.34 -13.70 -47.46
C THR A 52 1.98 -14.68 -48.39
N ASN A 53 3.21 -14.43 -48.91
CA ASN A 53 4.00 -15.42 -49.67
C ASN A 53 4.77 -16.39 -48.77
N ILE A 54 5.12 -15.96 -47.59
CA ILE A 54 5.97 -16.74 -46.67
C ILE A 54 5.08 -17.44 -45.63
N ASP A 55 4.09 -16.72 -45.09
CA ASP A 55 3.19 -17.22 -44.08
C ASP A 55 1.94 -17.86 -44.72
N ASN A 56 2.04 -19.14 -45.06
CA ASN A 56 0.99 -19.87 -45.80
C ASN A 56 -0.27 -20.22 -44.99
N GLU A 57 -0.26 -20.00 -43.66
CA GLU A 57 -1.37 -20.35 -42.75
C GLU A 57 -2.16 -19.14 -42.26
N ILE A 58 -2.15 -18.02 -43.00
CA ILE A 58 -2.97 -16.86 -42.64
C ILE A 58 -4.41 -17.11 -43.10
N SER A 59 -5.32 -17.16 -42.15
CA SER A 59 -6.76 -17.25 -42.44
C SER A 59 -7.50 -16.01 -41.94
N THR A 60 -8.39 -15.49 -42.75
CA THR A 60 -9.36 -14.48 -42.33
C THR A 60 -10.53 -15.20 -41.69
N VAL A 61 -11.01 -14.67 -40.56
CA VAL A 61 -12.25 -15.15 -39.96
C VAL A 61 -13.42 -14.65 -40.83
N ASP A 62 -13.91 -15.52 -41.70
CA ASP A 62 -15.07 -15.23 -42.55
C ASP A 62 -16.34 -15.81 -41.93
N PRO A 63 -17.22 -14.96 -41.39
CA PRO A 63 -18.47 -15.43 -40.74
C PRO A 63 -19.35 -16.24 -41.71
N THR A 64 -19.22 -16.04 -43.02
CA THR A 64 -20.05 -16.76 -44.01
C THR A 64 -19.66 -18.22 -44.15
N ARG A 65 -18.48 -18.64 -43.69
CA ARG A 65 -17.99 -20.01 -43.68
C ARG A 65 -18.35 -20.81 -42.43
N THR A 66 -19.02 -20.19 -41.47
CA THR A 66 -19.45 -20.87 -40.24
C THR A 66 -20.40 -22.01 -40.57
N ARG A 67 -20.10 -23.20 -40.09
CA ARG A 67 -20.94 -24.40 -40.26
C ARG A 67 -21.49 -24.87 -38.91
N LEU A 68 -22.76 -25.25 -38.89
CA LEU A 68 -23.35 -25.92 -37.75
C LEU A 68 -23.01 -27.41 -37.85
N ILE A 69 -22.38 -27.96 -36.82
CA ILE A 69 -22.08 -29.39 -36.70
C ILE A 69 -23.00 -29.97 -35.62
N ALA A 70 -23.50 -31.19 -35.88
CA ALA A 70 -24.26 -31.90 -34.86
C ALA A 70 -23.32 -32.23 -33.67
N ASP A 71 -23.73 -31.82 -32.49
CA ASP A 71 -23.03 -32.18 -31.28
C ASP A 71 -23.50 -33.59 -30.86
N ILE A 72 -22.54 -34.51 -30.79
CA ILE A 72 -22.76 -35.93 -30.47
C ILE A 72 -22.63 -36.17 -28.98
N ASP A 73 -21.96 -35.30 -28.27
CA ASP A 73 -21.93 -35.27 -26.80
C ASP A 73 -22.91 -34.24 -26.25
N SER A 74 -23.08 -34.18 -24.93
CA SER A 74 -23.98 -33.23 -24.30
C SER A 74 -23.37 -31.77 -24.32
N GLY A 75 -23.03 -31.26 -25.49
CA GLY A 75 -22.30 -30.01 -25.72
C GLY A 75 -22.86 -28.76 -25.04
N TYR A 76 -24.08 -28.81 -24.52
CA TYR A 76 -24.69 -27.74 -23.76
C TYR A 76 -23.84 -27.27 -22.58
N ARG A 77 -23.29 -28.23 -21.81
CA ARG A 77 -22.44 -27.89 -20.64
C ARG A 77 -21.16 -27.17 -21.07
N LYS A 78 -20.49 -27.69 -22.09
CA LYS A 78 -19.27 -27.10 -22.65
C LYS A 78 -19.54 -25.72 -23.24
N THR A 79 -20.66 -25.58 -23.99
CA THR A 79 -21.09 -24.28 -24.54
C THR A 79 -21.36 -23.25 -23.45
N LYS A 80 -22.11 -23.65 -22.42
CA LYS A 80 -22.43 -22.80 -21.29
C LYS A 80 -21.16 -22.33 -20.57
N LEU A 81 -20.24 -23.25 -20.29
CA LEU A 81 -18.95 -22.95 -19.67
C LEU A 81 -18.10 -22.02 -20.52
N PHE A 82 -18.05 -22.25 -21.84
CA PHE A 82 -17.30 -21.40 -22.75
C PHE A 82 -17.84 -19.96 -22.76
N ILE A 83 -19.17 -19.79 -22.90
CA ILE A 83 -19.79 -18.47 -22.87
C ILE A 83 -19.51 -17.77 -21.54
N GLU A 84 -19.71 -18.48 -20.41
CA GLU A 84 -19.43 -17.91 -19.08
C GLU A 84 -17.97 -17.50 -18.93
N THR A 85 -17.05 -18.32 -19.44
CA THR A 85 -15.60 -17.99 -19.42
C THR A 85 -15.31 -16.74 -20.23
N GLN A 86 -15.90 -16.60 -21.42
CA GLN A 86 -15.79 -15.40 -22.23
C GLN A 86 -16.35 -14.16 -21.50
N VAL A 87 -17.51 -14.28 -20.86
CA VAL A 87 -18.13 -13.21 -20.07
C VAL A 87 -17.21 -12.82 -18.90
N ARG A 88 -16.67 -13.80 -18.16
CA ARG A 88 -15.75 -13.54 -17.06
C ARG A 88 -14.41 -12.95 -17.49
N ASN A 89 -13.92 -13.30 -18.67
CA ASN A 89 -12.68 -12.76 -19.23
C ASN A 89 -12.89 -11.41 -19.93
N SER A 90 -14.13 -11.03 -20.24
CA SER A 90 -14.42 -9.75 -20.88
C SER A 90 -14.10 -8.57 -19.94
N PHE A 91 -13.74 -7.46 -20.56
CA PHE A 91 -13.47 -6.22 -19.86
C PHE A 91 -14.77 -5.47 -19.58
N ILE A 92 -14.84 -4.83 -18.42
CA ILE A 92 -16.01 -4.06 -17.99
C ILE A 92 -15.70 -2.57 -18.13
N TYR A 93 -16.66 -1.79 -18.61
CA TYR A 93 -16.53 -0.35 -18.85
C TYR A 93 -17.46 0.49 -17.96
N SER A 94 -18.09 -0.14 -16.97
CA SER A 94 -18.92 0.55 -15.99
C SER A 94 -18.12 1.46 -15.09
N GLU A 95 -18.69 2.60 -14.70
CA GLU A 95 -18.15 3.49 -13.66
C GLU A 95 -18.42 2.95 -12.24
N LYS A 96 -19.14 1.84 -12.10
CA LYS A 96 -19.45 1.19 -10.83
C LYS A 96 -18.38 0.14 -10.46
N ILE A 97 -18.35 -0.20 -9.20
CA ILE A 97 -17.51 -1.30 -8.69
C ILE A 97 -18.11 -2.64 -9.11
N THR A 98 -17.29 -3.56 -9.58
CA THR A 98 -17.79 -4.82 -10.16
C THR A 98 -17.15 -6.06 -9.56
N ILE A 99 -15.82 -6.10 -9.48
CA ILE A 99 -15.08 -7.31 -9.09
C ILE A 99 -14.61 -7.29 -7.63
N ALA A 100 -14.32 -6.10 -7.09
CA ALA A 100 -13.82 -5.96 -5.72
C ALA A 100 -14.75 -6.62 -4.67
N PRO A 101 -16.09 -6.62 -4.80
CA PRO A 101 -16.96 -7.34 -3.87
C PRO A 101 -16.68 -8.84 -3.77
N LYS A 102 -16.00 -9.47 -4.74
CA LYS A 102 -15.63 -10.89 -4.68
C LYS A 102 -14.34 -11.14 -3.86
N ALA A 103 -13.53 -10.13 -3.64
CA ALA A 103 -12.28 -10.24 -2.90
C ALA A 103 -12.50 -10.48 -1.38
N ALA A 104 -11.45 -10.96 -0.68
CA ALA A 104 -11.55 -11.39 0.73
C ALA A 104 -11.39 -10.24 1.72
N PHE A 105 -12.33 -9.32 1.72
CA PHE A 105 -12.42 -8.27 2.73
C PHE A 105 -13.89 -7.95 3.07
N ASN A 106 -14.11 -7.35 4.24
CA ASN A 106 -15.42 -6.86 4.61
C ASN A 106 -15.69 -5.57 3.84
N LEU A 107 -16.70 -5.58 3.00
CA LEU A 107 -17.06 -4.46 2.17
C LEU A 107 -17.59 -3.32 3.05
N ALA A 108 -16.89 -2.20 3.04
CA ALA A 108 -17.33 -0.95 3.63
C ALA A 108 -17.51 0.07 2.51
N GLU A 109 -18.70 0.65 2.40
CA GLU A 109 -19.05 1.54 1.26
C GLU A 109 -18.08 2.71 1.11
N TYR A 110 -17.60 3.26 2.23
CA TYR A 110 -16.66 4.36 2.19
C TYR A 110 -15.36 3.98 1.45
N GLN A 111 -14.90 2.72 1.53
CA GLN A 111 -13.67 2.25 0.87
C GLN A 111 -13.82 2.16 -0.65
N LEU A 112 -15.03 2.18 -1.19
CA LEU A 112 -15.29 2.17 -2.62
C LEU A 112 -15.15 3.57 -3.24
N THR A 113 -15.35 4.63 -2.45
CA THR A 113 -15.40 6.02 -2.91
C THR A 113 -14.15 6.45 -3.70
N PRO A 114 -12.89 6.16 -3.29
CA PRO A 114 -11.73 6.56 -4.08
C PRO A 114 -11.72 5.97 -5.48
N THR A 115 -12.06 4.69 -5.60
CA THR A 115 -12.11 4.01 -6.89
C THR A 115 -13.25 4.54 -7.76
N LEU A 116 -14.46 4.71 -7.21
CA LEU A 116 -15.60 5.29 -7.95
C LEU A 116 -15.29 6.69 -8.48
N LYS A 117 -14.58 7.49 -7.68
CA LYS A 117 -14.18 8.84 -8.08
C LYS A 117 -13.14 8.79 -9.21
N ALA A 118 -12.14 7.93 -9.07
CA ALA A 118 -11.09 7.75 -10.07
C ALA A 118 -11.63 7.22 -11.42
N LEU A 119 -12.62 6.32 -11.39
CA LEU A 119 -13.23 5.76 -12.61
C LEU A 119 -13.97 6.80 -13.47
N LYS A 120 -14.41 7.91 -12.88
CA LYS A 120 -15.04 9.03 -13.60
C LYS A 120 -14.04 9.95 -14.29
N LEU A 121 -12.75 9.85 -13.94
CA LEU A 121 -11.71 10.69 -14.53
C LEU A 121 -11.24 10.10 -15.87
N PRO A 122 -10.90 10.94 -16.85
CA PRO A 122 -10.33 10.47 -18.14
C PRO A 122 -9.08 9.61 -17.97
N ARG A 123 -8.25 9.96 -16.99
CA ARG A 123 -7.12 9.16 -16.50
C ARG A 123 -7.41 8.79 -15.06
N PRO A 124 -7.55 7.50 -14.71
CA PRO A 124 -7.87 7.08 -13.36
C PRO A 124 -6.70 7.34 -12.39
N ARG A 125 -6.68 8.55 -11.81
CA ARG A 125 -5.61 8.98 -10.91
C ARG A 125 -6.20 9.62 -9.66
N ILE A 126 -5.76 9.20 -8.49
CA ILE A 126 -6.38 9.61 -7.22
C ILE A 126 -5.38 9.68 -6.08
N LEU A 127 -5.56 10.65 -5.19
CA LEU A 127 -4.93 10.70 -3.88
C LEU A 127 -5.91 10.18 -2.82
N ILE A 128 -5.51 9.13 -2.12
CA ILE A 128 -6.22 8.58 -0.96
C ILE A 128 -5.56 9.14 0.30
N ALA A 129 -6.19 10.16 0.89
CA ALA A 129 -5.65 10.91 2.01
C ALA A 129 -6.34 10.59 3.35
N ASP A 130 -6.94 9.43 3.46
CA ASP A 130 -7.68 8.97 4.62
C ASP A 130 -6.81 8.86 5.88
N GLY A 131 -7.43 9.09 7.02
CA GLY A 131 -6.77 8.99 8.32
C GLY A 131 -6.10 7.63 8.56
N VAL A 132 -5.25 7.57 9.57
CA VAL A 132 -4.57 6.33 9.95
C VAL A 132 -5.62 5.29 10.39
N GLY A 133 -5.47 4.05 9.90
CA GLY A 133 -6.32 2.93 10.30
C GLY A 133 -7.59 2.73 9.47
N LEU A 134 -7.94 3.60 8.51
CA LEU A 134 -9.14 3.46 7.68
C LEU A 134 -9.01 2.44 6.53
N GLY A 135 -7.82 1.92 6.27
CA GLY A 135 -7.64 0.85 5.30
C GLY A 135 -7.18 1.30 3.90
N LYS A 136 -6.36 2.34 3.79
CA LYS A 136 -5.79 2.83 2.52
C LYS A 136 -5.22 1.72 1.61
N THR A 137 -4.60 0.70 2.20
CA THR A 137 -4.08 -0.46 1.46
C THR A 137 -5.21 -1.27 0.81
N ILE A 138 -6.36 -1.41 1.51
CA ILE A 138 -7.55 -2.07 0.96
C ILE A 138 -8.15 -1.23 -0.17
N GLU A 139 -8.25 0.07 0.00
CA GLU A 139 -8.73 1.00 -1.02
C GLU A 139 -7.86 0.96 -2.29
N ALA A 140 -6.52 0.91 -2.12
CA ALA A 140 -5.61 0.69 -3.23
C ALA A 140 -5.83 -0.67 -3.90
N GLY A 141 -6.06 -1.74 -3.11
CA GLY A 141 -6.38 -3.08 -3.63
C GLY A 141 -7.68 -3.11 -4.43
N ILE A 142 -8.73 -2.44 -3.95
CA ILE A 142 -10.00 -2.28 -4.67
C ILE A 142 -9.76 -1.61 -6.03
N PHE A 143 -9.02 -0.51 -6.05
CA PHE A 143 -8.67 0.18 -7.29
C PHE A 143 -7.91 -0.74 -8.25
N LEU A 144 -6.92 -1.47 -7.76
CA LEU A 144 -6.10 -2.36 -8.59
C LEU A 144 -6.92 -3.47 -9.24
N VAL A 145 -7.78 -4.19 -8.50
CA VAL A 145 -8.59 -5.27 -9.08
C VAL A 145 -9.63 -4.74 -10.07
N GLU A 146 -10.22 -3.57 -9.80
CA GLU A 146 -11.16 -2.94 -10.71
C GLU A 146 -10.49 -2.54 -12.03
N MET A 147 -9.27 -2.00 -11.97
CA MET A 147 -8.49 -1.67 -13.16
C MET A 147 -8.02 -2.93 -13.91
N MET A 148 -7.62 -3.99 -13.19
CA MET A 148 -7.28 -5.28 -13.79
C MET A 148 -8.47 -5.87 -14.55
N LYS A 149 -9.67 -5.82 -13.97
CA LYS A 149 -10.90 -6.30 -14.63
C LYS A 149 -11.27 -5.48 -15.88
N ARG A 150 -10.84 -4.22 -15.94
CA ARG A 150 -11.01 -3.33 -17.10
C ARG A 150 -9.89 -3.46 -18.16
N GLY A 151 -8.97 -4.42 -17.98
CA GLY A 151 -7.83 -4.61 -18.88
C GLY A 151 -6.74 -3.53 -18.77
N LYS A 152 -6.83 -2.65 -17.79
CA LYS A 152 -5.92 -1.51 -17.56
C LYS A 152 -5.00 -1.74 -16.35
N GLY A 153 -4.66 -2.98 -16.06
CA GLY A 153 -3.86 -3.36 -14.89
C GLY A 153 -3.00 -4.58 -15.14
N LYS A 154 -2.38 -4.70 -16.31
CA LYS A 154 -1.43 -5.75 -16.62
C LYS A 154 -0.11 -5.48 -15.92
N ARG A 155 0.46 -4.29 -16.14
CA ARG A 155 1.74 -3.87 -15.57
C ARG A 155 1.52 -2.93 -14.39
N ILE A 156 1.85 -3.41 -13.18
CA ILE A 156 1.64 -2.69 -11.92
C ILE A 156 2.97 -2.53 -11.20
N MET A 157 3.27 -1.32 -10.74
CA MET A 157 4.37 -1.07 -9.82
C MET A 157 3.86 -0.41 -8.53
N VAL A 158 4.21 -0.99 -7.40
CA VAL A 158 3.94 -0.41 -6.07
C VAL A 158 5.26 0.10 -5.48
N LEU A 159 5.26 1.34 -5.08
CA LEU A 159 6.36 2.00 -4.37
C LEU A 159 5.95 2.22 -2.92
N ALA A 160 6.70 1.66 -2.00
CA ALA A 160 6.41 1.79 -0.58
C ALA A 160 7.70 1.94 0.24
N LEU A 161 7.57 2.21 1.54
CA LEU A 161 8.70 2.18 2.45
C LEU A 161 9.16 0.74 2.68
N LYS A 162 10.45 0.55 2.94
CA LYS A 162 11.05 -0.78 3.14
C LYS A 162 10.33 -1.61 4.19
N SER A 163 9.96 -1.00 5.31
CA SER A 163 9.33 -1.66 6.45
C SER A 163 7.92 -2.21 6.19
N ILE A 164 7.28 -1.85 5.07
CA ILE A 164 5.91 -2.27 4.77
C ILE A 164 5.77 -3.10 3.49
N LEU A 165 6.87 -3.35 2.77
CA LEU A 165 6.84 -4.06 1.50
C LEU A 165 6.20 -5.44 1.62
N ALA A 166 6.64 -6.24 2.60
CA ALA A 166 6.13 -7.59 2.82
C ALA A 166 4.65 -7.59 3.23
N GLN A 167 4.28 -6.69 4.16
CA GLN A 167 2.89 -6.55 4.58
C GLN A 167 1.98 -6.14 3.42
N PHE A 168 2.39 -5.15 2.60
CA PHE A 168 1.62 -4.71 1.44
C PHE A 168 1.47 -5.85 0.43
N GLN A 169 2.54 -6.58 0.14
CA GLN A 169 2.56 -7.75 -0.73
C GLN A 169 1.58 -8.83 -0.25
N GLN A 170 1.63 -9.18 1.04
CA GLN A 170 0.74 -10.18 1.64
C GLN A 170 -0.72 -9.75 1.61
N GLU A 171 -1.04 -8.49 1.93
CA GLU A 171 -2.42 -7.97 1.86
C GLU A 171 -2.97 -8.04 0.42
N MET A 172 -2.15 -7.67 -0.58
CA MET A 172 -2.55 -7.73 -1.99
C MET A 172 -2.81 -9.16 -2.44
N TRP A 173 -1.94 -10.10 -2.08
CA TRP A 173 -2.13 -11.50 -2.43
C TRP A 173 -3.29 -12.15 -1.68
N ASN A 174 -3.28 -12.08 -0.36
CA ASN A 174 -4.24 -12.80 0.48
C ASN A 174 -5.68 -12.32 0.28
N ARG A 175 -5.88 -11.03 0.00
CA ARG A 175 -7.23 -10.46 -0.15
C ARG A 175 -7.68 -10.34 -1.59
N PHE A 176 -6.76 -10.04 -2.50
CA PHE A 176 -7.08 -9.66 -3.87
C PHE A 176 -6.44 -10.59 -4.92
N ALA A 177 -5.69 -11.60 -4.50
CA ALA A 177 -4.90 -12.47 -5.38
C ALA A 177 -4.04 -11.69 -6.41
N ILE A 178 -3.53 -10.51 -6.02
CA ILE A 178 -2.61 -9.72 -6.82
C ILE A 178 -1.18 -10.15 -6.52
N PRO A 179 -0.47 -10.78 -7.46
CA PRO A 179 0.86 -11.31 -7.24
C PRO A 179 1.92 -10.21 -7.41
N LEU A 180 2.22 -9.46 -6.36
CA LEU A 180 3.30 -8.47 -6.37
C LEU A 180 4.63 -9.15 -6.07
N VAL A 181 5.58 -9.14 -7.03
CA VAL A 181 6.93 -9.64 -6.81
C VAL A 181 7.80 -8.55 -6.20
N ARG A 182 8.46 -8.86 -5.08
CA ARG A 182 9.36 -7.92 -4.41
C ARG A 182 10.67 -7.77 -5.18
N LEU A 183 10.99 -6.55 -5.58
CA LEU A 183 12.23 -6.18 -6.26
C LEU A 183 13.12 -5.39 -5.31
N ASP A 184 14.02 -6.07 -4.61
CA ASP A 184 15.14 -5.45 -3.91
C ASP A 184 16.41 -5.44 -4.80
N SER A 185 17.51 -4.94 -4.27
CA SER A 185 18.77 -4.90 -5.01
C SER A 185 19.29 -6.29 -5.38
N GLU A 186 19.04 -7.29 -4.56
CA GLU A 186 19.42 -8.69 -4.84
C GLU A 186 18.47 -9.33 -5.85
N GLY A 187 17.16 -9.08 -5.74
CA GLY A 187 16.16 -9.54 -6.69
C GLY A 187 16.45 -9.04 -8.10
N ILE A 188 16.73 -7.74 -8.24
CA ILE A 188 17.12 -7.13 -9.53
C ILE A 188 18.41 -7.75 -10.05
N SER A 189 19.38 -8.02 -9.17
CA SER A 189 20.64 -8.69 -9.58
C SER A 189 20.40 -10.11 -10.06
N ARG A 190 19.57 -10.89 -9.36
CA ARG A 190 19.17 -12.26 -9.77
C ARG A 190 18.44 -12.27 -11.11
N ILE A 191 17.54 -11.29 -11.35
CA ILE A 191 16.86 -11.17 -12.64
C ILE A 191 17.87 -10.87 -13.74
N LYS A 192 18.82 -9.95 -13.52
CA LYS A 192 19.86 -9.61 -14.49
C LYS A 192 20.72 -10.79 -14.90
N THR A 193 20.95 -11.77 -14.02
CA THR A 193 21.69 -12.99 -14.39
C THR A 193 20.88 -13.94 -15.26
N LYS A 194 19.55 -13.86 -15.24
CA LYS A 194 18.64 -14.68 -16.06
C LYS A 194 18.32 -14.03 -17.41
N LEU A 195 18.48 -12.71 -17.51
CA LEU A 195 18.15 -11.97 -18.73
C LEU A 195 19.37 -11.73 -19.60
N PRO A 196 19.20 -11.70 -20.94
CA PRO A 196 20.20 -11.14 -21.83
C PRO A 196 20.59 -9.72 -21.43
N THR A 197 21.86 -9.36 -21.63
CA THR A 197 22.46 -8.10 -21.16
C THR A 197 21.71 -6.83 -21.64
N ASN A 198 20.99 -6.92 -22.75
CA ASN A 198 20.23 -5.81 -23.33
C ASN A 198 18.77 -5.74 -22.91
N LYS A 199 18.31 -6.66 -22.05
CA LYS A 199 16.91 -6.65 -21.56
C LYS A 199 16.77 -5.89 -20.27
N ASN A 200 15.60 -5.27 -20.12
CA ASN A 200 15.24 -4.45 -18.96
C ASN A 200 14.74 -5.35 -17.83
N PRO A 201 15.39 -5.36 -16.65
CA PRO A 201 14.96 -6.18 -15.53
C PRO A 201 13.59 -5.79 -14.96
N PHE A 202 13.13 -4.55 -15.17
CA PHE A 202 11.81 -4.10 -14.72
C PHE A 202 10.67 -4.54 -15.67
N GLU A 203 11.00 -5.19 -16.79
CA GLU A 203 10.01 -5.77 -17.71
C GLU A 203 9.85 -7.28 -17.51
N TYR A 204 10.60 -7.87 -16.58
CA TYR A 204 10.57 -9.33 -16.36
C TYR A 204 9.29 -9.79 -15.65
N TYR A 205 8.85 -9.04 -14.65
CA TYR A 205 7.60 -9.30 -13.95
C TYR A 205 6.58 -8.20 -14.26
N ASP A 206 5.35 -8.59 -14.51
CA ASP A 206 4.26 -7.67 -14.80
C ASP A 206 3.83 -6.86 -13.55
N LYS A 207 3.89 -7.47 -12.36
CA LYS A 207 3.45 -6.85 -11.10
C LYS A 207 4.55 -6.88 -10.07
N THR A 208 4.97 -5.71 -9.65
CA THR A 208 6.14 -5.55 -8.79
C THR A 208 5.88 -4.63 -7.61
N ILE A 209 6.58 -4.88 -6.50
CA ILE A 209 6.66 -3.98 -5.37
C ILE A 209 8.12 -3.70 -5.04
N ILE A 210 8.46 -2.43 -4.84
CA ILE A 210 9.84 -2.01 -4.62
C ILE A 210 9.90 -0.83 -3.64
N SER A 211 10.98 -0.74 -2.88
CA SER A 211 11.21 0.44 -2.05
C SER A 211 11.63 1.64 -2.89
N ILE A 212 11.02 2.79 -2.61
CA ILE A 212 11.40 4.06 -3.23
C ILE A 212 12.87 4.40 -2.96
N ASP A 213 13.40 3.99 -1.81
CA ASP A 213 14.81 4.19 -1.45
C ASP A 213 15.77 3.37 -2.30
N THR A 214 15.34 2.22 -2.76
CA THR A 214 16.10 1.39 -3.70
C THR A 214 16.15 2.05 -5.08
N LEU A 215 15.02 2.57 -5.56
CA LEU A 215 14.93 3.18 -6.89
C LEU A 215 15.52 4.57 -7.00
N LYS A 216 15.56 5.38 -5.91
CA LYS A 216 16.07 6.76 -5.94
C LYS A 216 17.52 6.88 -6.39
N ASN A 217 18.28 5.78 -6.42
CA ASN A 217 19.63 5.77 -6.95
C ASN A 217 19.61 5.90 -8.49
N ASN A 218 19.52 7.13 -8.96
CA ASN A 218 19.41 7.47 -10.38
C ASN A 218 20.53 6.87 -11.25
N ALA A 219 21.76 6.82 -10.76
CA ALA A 219 22.90 6.29 -11.52
C ALA A 219 22.73 4.80 -11.87
N LYS A 220 21.99 4.04 -11.05
CA LYS A 220 21.86 2.59 -11.21
C LYS A 220 20.63 2.15 -12.01
N PHE A 221 19.50 2.86 -11.85
CA PHE A 221 18.21 2.36 -12.33
C PHE A 221 17.50 3.27 -13.34
N ARG A 222 17.84 4.56 -13.40
CA ARG A 222 17.14 5.57 -14.21
C ARG A 222 16.95 5.15 -15.66
N HIS A 223 18.01 4.66 -16.31
CA HIS A 223 17.99 4.28 -17.72
C HIS A 223 17.08 3.09 -18.04
N TYR A 224 16.79 2.22 -17.07
CA TYR A 224 15.81 1.14 -17.22
C TYR A 224 14.38 1.68 -17.08
N ILE A 225 14.17 2.53 -16.08
CA ILE A 225 12.87 3.11 -15.78
C ILE A 225 12.40 4.01 -16.92
N GLU A 226 13.30 4.78 -17.53
CA GLU A 226 12.99 5.65 -18.68
C GLU A 226 12.45 4.90 -19.91
N LYS A 227 12.78 3.63 -20.02
CA LYS A 227 12.32 2.77 -21.12
C LYS A 227 11.12 1.91 -20.76
N SER A 228 10.63 2.02 -19.52
CA SER A 228 9.50 1.25 -19.05
C SER A 228 8.24 2.10 -18.96
N HIS A 229 7.10 1.49 -19.19
CA HIS A 229 5.78 2.06 -18.97
C HIS A 229 4.95 1.12 -18.10
N TRP A 230 4.11 1.69 -17.25
CA TRP A 230 3.21 0.92 -16.37
C TRP A 230 1.77 1.34 -16.60
N ASP A 231 0.88 0.36 -16.56
CA ASP A 231 -0.55 0.67 -16.57
C ASP A 231 -0.93 1.41 -15.27
N ILE A 232 -0.39 0.93 -14.13
CA ILE A 232 -0.69 1.53 -12.83
C ILE A 232 0.59 1.65 -11.99
N ILE A 233 0.76 2.82 -11.38
CA ILE A 233 1.71 3.02 -10.28
C ILE A 233 0.96 3.37 -9.00
N VAL A 234 1.35 2.73 -7.90
CA VAL A 234 0.90 3.07 -6.54
C VAL A 234 2.08 3.61 -5.77
N ILE A 235 1.97 4.77 -5.15
CA ILE A 235 2.99 5.34 -4.25
C ILE A 235 2.37 5.48 -2.87
N ASP A 236 2.81 4.62 -1.96
CA ASP A 236 2.39 4.70 -0.57
C ASP A 236 3.22 5.70 0.23
N GLU A 237 2.62 6.33 1.23
CA GLU A 237 3.19 7.43 2.03
C GLU A 237 3.77 8.55 1.14
N CYS A 238 2.94 9.03 0.19
CA CYS A 238 3.33 10.01 -0.82
C CYS A 238 3.84 11.36 -0.26
N HIS A 239 3.58 11.67 1.02
CA HIS A 239 4.17 12.83 1.68
C HIS A 239 5.71 12.81 1.66
N THR A 240 6.33 11.62 1.55
CA THR A 240 7.79 11.47 1.47
C THR A 240 8.37 11.90 0.13
N VAL A 241 7.53 12.03 -0.89
CA VAL A 241 7.90 12.45 -2.25
C VAL A 241 7.39 13.84 -2.63
N ALA A 242 6.74 14.55 -1.71
CA ALA A 242 6.12 15.85 -1.94
C ALA A 242 7.12 16.97 -2.26
N ASN A 243 8.42 16.80 -1.99
CA ASN A 243 9.47 17.77 -2.30
C ASN A 243 10.17 17.40 -3.62
N GLU A 244 9.92 18.15 -4.67
CA GLU A 244 10.53 17.95 -6.01
C GLU A 244 12.06 18.03 -6.01
N GLU A 245 12.66 18.86 -5.16
CA GLU A 245 14.12 18.99 -5.07
C GLU A 245 14.80 17.77 -4.45
N SER A 246 14.04 16.86 -3.87
CA SER A 246 14.56 15.61 -3.31
C SER A 246 14.68 14.53 -4.38
N GLN A 247 15.65 13.62 -4.23
CA GLN A 247 15.79 12.47 -5.13
C GLN A 247 14.52 11.60 -5.20
N ARG A 248 13.75 11.50 -4.09
CA ARG A 248 12.48 10.78 -4.06
C ARG A 248 11.41 11.54 -4.84
N GLY A 249 11.35 12.85 -4.70
CA GLY A 249 10.38 13.71 -5.39
C GLY A 249 10.63 13.72 -6.90
N ASP A 250 11.86 13.92 -7.35
CA ASP A 250 12.24 13.84 -8.78
C ASP A 250 11.85 12.48 -9.39
N LEU A 251 12.15 11.38 -8.68
CA LEU A 251 11.78 10.05 -9.14
C LEU A 251 10.26 9.88 -9.23
N ALA A 252 9.50 10.30 -8.22
CA ALA A 252 8.05 10.16 -8.21
C ALA A 252 7.38 11.01 -9.29
N GLN A 253 7.84 12.23 -9.49
CA GLN A 253 7.39 13.11 -10.57
C GLN A 253 7.63 12.46 -11.94
N PHE A 254 8.82 11.91 -12.14
CA PHE A 254 9.15 11.19 -13.38
C PHE A 254 8.23 9.97 -13.58
N LEU A 255 8.09 9.13 -12.57
CA LEU A 255 7.26 7.91 -12.62
C LEU A 255 5.78 8.22 -12.86
N SER A 256 5.28 9.34 -12.34
CA SER A 256 3.90 9.77 -12.58
C SER A 256 3.61 10.03 -14.07
N GLN A 257 4.64 10.32 -14.87
CA GLN A 257 4.55 10.49 -16.32
C GLN A 257 4.67 9.18 -17.08
N GLN A 258 5.20 8.13 -16.46
CA GLN A 258 5.43 6.81 -17.06
C GLN A 258 4.28 5.81 -16.77
N CYS A 259 3.11 6.29 -16.35
CA CYS A 259 1.97 5.43 -16.08
C CYS A 259 0.66 6.06 -16.58
N ASP A 260 -0.31 5.20 -16.87
CA ASP A 260 -1.67 5.63 -17.25
C ASP A 260 -2.49 5.99 -16.02
N ALA A 261 -2.54 5.11 -15.04
CA ALA A 261 -3.23 5.30 -13.76
C ALA A 261 -2.25 5.48 -12.60
N LEU A 262 -2.63 6.31 -11.61
CA LEU A 262 -1.79 6.63 -10.47
C LEU A 262 -2.62 6.65 -9.18
N VAL A 263 -2.17 5.91 -8.18
CA VAL A 263 -2.73 5.97 -6.82
C VAL A 263 -1.66 6.46 -5.87
N LEU A 264 -1.92 7.57 -5.21
CA LEU A 264 -1.10 8.10 -4.14
C LEU A 264 -1.82 7.89 -2.82
N THR A 265 -1.12 7.35 -1.81
CA THR A 265 -1.73 7.17 -0.48
C THR A 265 -0.91 7.90 0.57
N SER A 266 -1.57 8.56 1.52
CA SER A 266 -0.93 9.15 2.71
C SER A 266 -1.99 9.53 3.75
N ALA A 267 -1.69 9.40 5.02
CA ALA A 267 -2.54 9.99 6.07
C ALA A 267 -2.34 11.51 6.19
N THR A 268 -1.15 11.99 5.81
CA THR A 268 -0.77 13.41 5.85
C THR A 268 -0.19 13.80 4.48
N PRO A 269 -1.03 14.16 3.49
CA PRO A 269 -0.61 14.30 2.09
C PRO A 269 0.26 15.53 1.81
N HIS A 270 0.60 16.32 2.81
CA HIS A 270 1.41 17.53 2.67
C HIS A 270 2.36 17.71 3.86
N ASN A 271 3.39 18.52 3.65
CA ASN A 271 4.38 18.84 4.68
C ASN A 271 4.23 20.26 5.25
N GLY A 272 3.02 20.83 5.19
CA GLY A 272 2.69 22.19 5.65
C GLY A 272 3.06 23.30 4.67
N ARG A 273 3.55 22.98 3.48
CA ARG A 273 3.79 23.93 2.40
C ARG A 273 2.74 23.73 1.32
N LYS A 274 2.08 24.81 0.91
CA LYS A 274 1.13 24.81 -0.22
C LYS A 274 1.72 24.15 -1.46
N GLU A 275 2.99 24.45 -1.73
CA GLU A 275 3.74 23.91 -2.86
C GLU A 275 3.91 22.38 -2.80
N SER A 276 4.18 21.81 -1.63
CA SER A 276 4.36 20.37 -1.49
C SER A 276 3.06 19.60 -1.79
N PHE A 277 1.93 20.14 -1.37
CA PHE A 277 0.64 19.55 -1.73
C PHE A 277 0.31 19.75 -3.21
N ALA A 278 0.61 20.94 -3.75
CA ALA A 278 0.47 21.22 -5.18
C ALA A 278 1.28 20.23 -6.04
N ASN A 279 2.50 19.89 -5.60
CA ASN A 279 3.35 18.91 -6.30
C ASN A 279 2.72 17.52 -6.31
N ILE A 280 2.10 17.09 -5.21
CA ILE A 280 1.36 15.81 -5.15
C ILE A 280 0.18 15.84 -6.13
N ILE A 281 -0.60 16.92 -6.14
CA ILE A 281 -1.75 17.04 -7.06
C ILE A 281 -1.28 17.12 -8.52
N ARG A 282 -0.15 17.80 -8.81
CA ARG A 282 0.42 17.85 -10.17
C ARG A 282 0.90 16.49 -10.67
N MET A 283 1.29 15.57 -9.79
CA MET A 283 1.57 14.17 -10.18
C MET A 283 0.30 13.47 -10.67
N ILE A 284 -0.85 13.80 -10.09
CA ILE A 284 -2.16 13.23 -10.45
C ILE A 284 -2.66 13.89 -11.73
N GLU A 285 -2.79 15.22 -11.72
CA GLU A 285 -3.25 16.00 -12.85
C GLU A 285 -2.40 17.28 -12.97
N PRO A 286 -1.48 17.33 -13.96
CA PRO A 286 -0.57 18.46 -14.13
C PRO A 286 -1.25 19.80 -14.36
N THR A 287 -2.50 19.78 -14.88
CA THR A 287 -3.26 20.99 -15.23
C THR A 287 -4.20 21.47 -14.13
N ALA A 288 -4.44 20.69 -13.09
CA ALA A 288 -5.36 21.02 -12.00
C ALA A 288 -4.92 22.27 -11.20
N ILE A 289 -3.61 22.48 -11.09
CA ILE A 289 -3.09 23.64 -10.36
C ILE A 289 -2.35 24.58 -11.33
N PRO A 290 -2.78 25.83 -11.47
CA PRO A 290 -2.13 26.83 -12.31
C PRO A 290 -0.65 27.02 -11.98
N ARG A 291 0.14 27.49 -12.94
CA ARG A 291 1.58 27.77 -12.75
C ARG A 291 1.85 28.84 -11.69
N SER A 292 0.89 29.73 -11.42
CA SER A 292 0.97 30.72 -10.34
C SER A 292 1.02 30.06 -8.93
N GLY A 293 0.62 28.80 -8.82
CA GLY A 293 0.55 28.08 -7.54
C GLY A 293 -0.69 28.44 -6.71
N ASP A 294 -1.59 29.27 -7.25
CA ASP A 294 -2.84 29.60 -6.59
C ASP A 294 -3.93 28.58 -7.01
N TYR A 295 -4.56 27.96 -6.04
CA TYR A 295 -5.63 26.99 -6.26
C TYR A 295 -6.60 27.00 -5.08
N CYS A 296 -7.83 26.59 -5.35
CA CYS A 296 -8.90 26.44 -4.37
C CYS A 296 -9.42 24.98 -4.31
N LYS A 297 -10.36 24.69 -3.43
CA LYS A 297 -10.93 23.34 -3.27
C LYS A 297 -11.54 22.82 -4.59
N ALA A 298 -12.27 23.66 -5.31
CA ALA A 298 -12.92 23.28 -6.57
C ALA A 298 -11.93 22.80 -7.65
N ASP A 299 -10.69 23.30 -7.64
CA ASP A 299 -9.67 22.91 -8.63
C ASP A 299 -9.13 21.50 -8.39
N ILE A 300 -9.26 20.99 -7.16
CA ILE A 300 -8.61 19.75 -6.73
C ILE A 300 -9.57 18.68 -6.20
N GLU A 301 -10.82 19.05 -5.89
CA GLU A 301 -11.75 18.15 -5.19
C GLU A 301 -11.97 16.82 -5.91
N ASP A 302 -11.85 16.77 -7.23
CA ASP A 302 -12.00 15.53 -8.01
C ASP A 302 -10.83 14.57 -7.90
N TYR A 303 -9.67 15.02 -7.44
CA TYR A 303 -8.43 14.27 -7.49
C TYR A 303 -8.02 13.67 -6.16
N TYR A 304 -8.77 13.89 -5.06
CA TYR A 304 -8.46 13.33 -3.75
C TYR A 304 -9.71 12.87 -3.01
N VAL A 305 -9.49 11.96 -2.06
CA VAL A 305 -10.44 11.57 -1.03
C VAL A 305 -9.75 11.69 0.32
N ARG A 306 -10.41 12.30 1.30
CA ARG A 306 -9.91 12.44 2.66
C ARG A 306 -11.04 12.25 3.66
N ARG A 307 -10.87 11.34 4.59
CA ARG A 307 -11.84 11.03 5.64
C ARG A 307 -11.14 10.68 6.94
N PHE A 308 -11.85 10.87 8.02
CA PHE A 308 -11.41 10.52 9.37
C PHE A 308 -12.34 9.47 9.97
N LYS A 309 -11.95 8.87 11.11
CA LYS A 309 -12.77 7.87 11.80
C LYS A 309 -14.18 8.40 12.14
N ASN A 310 -14.28 9.70 12.48
CA ASN A 310 -15.54 10.35 12.85
C ASN A 310 -16.49 10.57 11.68
N ASP A 311 -15.98 10.59 10.45
CA ASP A 311 -16.77 10.80 9.23
C ASP A 311 -17.50 9.53 8.78
N ILE A 312 -17.20 8.37 9.41
CA ILE A 312 -17.80 7.09 9.04
C ILE A 312 -19.08 6.90 9.84
N GLU A 313 -20.22 6.94 9.15
CA GLU A 313 -21.56 6.79 9.75
C GLU A 313 -21.95 5.34 9.99
N ASP A 314 -21.36 4.38 9.30
CA ASP A 314 -21.69 2.97 9.40
C ASP A 314 -21.40 2.41 10.80
N ALA A 315 -22.49 2.13 11.54
CA ALA A 315 -22.41 1.60 12.91
C ALA A 315 -21.68 0.27 13.00
N SER A 316 -21.74 -0.58 11.98
CA SER A 316 -21.06 -1.88 11.94
C SER A 316 -19.56 -1.70 11.79
N VAL A 317 -19.14 -0.69 11.05
CA VAL A 317 -17.73 -0.31 10.89
C VAL A 317 -17.22 0.36 12.16
N ARG A 318 -17.99 1.29 12.75
CA ARG A 318 -17.66 1.94 14.03
C ARG A 318 -17.48 0.93 15.17
N ALA A 319 -18.29 -0.12 15.22
CA ALA A 319 -18.17 -1.17 16.25
C ALA A 319 -16.81 -1.91 16.21
N ASN A 320 -16.10 -1.87 15.09
CA ASN A 320 -14.78 -2.47 14.92
C ASN A 320 -13.61 -1.55 15.34
N PHE A 321 -13.91 -0.30 15.68
CA PHE A 321 -12.95 0.62 16.28
C PHE A 321 -13.20 0.68 17.79
N ARG A 322 -12.15 0.47 18.57
CA ARG A 322 -12.18 0.71 20.02
C ARG A 322 -11.60 2.08 20.28
N ASP A 323 -12.29 2.87 21.10
CA ASP A 323 -11.73 4.15 21.54
C ASP A 323 -10.50 3.91 22.38
N ARG A 324 -9.44 4.66 22.10
CA ARG A 324 -8.21 4.60 22.86
C ARG A 324 -8.35 5.32 24.19
N GLU A 325 -7.66 4.83 25.20
CA GLU A 325 -7.51 5.47 26.49
C GLU A 325 -6.10 6.05 26.62
N ILE A 326 -6.02 7.34 26.94
CA ILE A 326 -4.76 8.04 27.16
C ILE A 326 -4.52 8.14 28.65
N VAL A 327 -3.36 7.65 29.09
CA VAL A 327 -2.96 7.65 30.50
C VAL A 327 -1.67 8.44 30.66
N ARG A 328 -1.71 9.52 31.44
CA ARG A 328 -0.51 10.27 31.78
C ARG A 328 0.21 9.63 32.96
N LEU A 329 1.49 9.38 32.80
CA LEU A 329 2.40 8.90 33.84
C LEU A 329 3.35 10.03 34.25
N GLY A 330 2.93 10.84 35.21
CA GLY A 330 3.75 11.92 35.76
C GLY A 330 4.83 11.36 36.69
N THR A 331 6.04 11.90 36.61
CA THR A 331 7.11 11.63 37.58
C THR A 331 7.86 12.91 37.93
N GLN A 332 8.11 13.09 39.24
CA GLN A 332 8.92 14.21 39.71
C GLN A 332 10.40 13.96 39.44
N LEU A 333 11.08 14.99 38.94
CA LEU A 333 12.53 14.93 38.73
C LEU A 333 13.26 14.78 40.07
N THR A 334 14.32 14.00 40.08
CA THR A 334 15.23 13.89 41.23
C THR A 334 16.06 15.16 41.42
N GLU A 335 16.63 15.33 42.59
CA GLU A 335 17.49 16.51 42.91
C GLU A 335 18.70 16.59 41.94
N ASP A 336 19.32 15.46 41.60
CA ASP A 336 20.45 15.41 40.64
C ASP A 336 19.99 15.78 39.21
N GLU A 337 18.78 15.38 38.79
CA GLU A 337 18.22 15.75 37.50
C GLU A 337 17.87 17.25 37.44
N ILE A 338 17.32 17.80 38.51
CA ILE A 338 17.04 19.24 38.67
C ILE A 338 18.35 20.04 38.58
N ASP A 339 19.37 19.62 39.30
CA ASP A 339 20.69 20.27 39.29
C ASP A 339 21.30 20.27 37.87
N PHE A 340 21.20 19.16 37.14
CA PHE A 340 21.64 19.10 35.75
C PHE A 340 20.84 20.07 34.86
N LEU A 341 19.52 20.10 34.95
CA LEU A 341 18.66 20.94 34.10
C LEU A 341 18.84 22.44 34.43
N GLN A 342 18.96 22.80 35.71
CA GLN A 342 19.20 24.17 36.10
C GLN A 342 20.55 24.66 35.56
N TYR A 343 21.58 23.83 35.69
CA TYR A 343 22.89 24.14 35.11
C TYR A 343 22.79 24.29 33.59
N GLN A 344 22.22 23.34 32.87
CA GLN A 344 22.10 23.31 31.44
C GLN A 344 21.29 24.50 30.88
N GLN A 345 20.17 24.89 31.52
CA GLN A 345 19.32 25.99 31.06
C GLN A 345 19.95 27.37 31.30
N ASN A 346 20.81 27.50 32.29
CA ASN A 346 21.54 28.75 32.57
C ASN A 346 22.82 28.91 31.74
N LEU A 347 23.25 27.91 31.00
CA LEU A 347 24.46 27.97 30.19
C LEU A 347 24.28 28.90 28.98
N LYS A 348 25.18 29.83 28.83
CA LYS A 348 25.40 30.54 27.58
C LYS A 348 26.61 29.92 26.90
N PHE A 349 26.41 29.02 25.95
CA PHE A 349 27.49 28.54 25.12
C PHE A 349 28.02 29.71 24.26
N ASN A 350 29.26 30.13 24.48
CA ASN A 350 29.97 31.01 23.57
C ASN A 350 30.15 30.26 22.26
N ALA A 351 29.83 30.93 21.15
CA ALA A 351 29.83 30.29 19.87
C ALA A 351 31.15 29.60 19.58
N LEU A 352 31.13 28.37 19.05
CA LEU A 352 32.24 27.75 18.32
C LEU A 352 32.57 28.53 17.03
N ALA A 353 32.44 29.86 17.10
CA ALA A 353 32.50 30.81 15.98
C ALA A 353 33.87 30.94 15.32
N GLY A 354 34.90 30.23 15.84
CA GLY A 354 36.22 30.24 15.25
C GLY A 354 36.38 29.44 13.96
N ILE A 355 35.48 28.56 13.58
CA ILE A 355 35.65 27.59 12.47
C ILE A 355 34.88 27.97 11.20
N ARG A 356 33.82 28.78 11.29
CA ARG A 356 33.12 29.32 10.10
C ARG A 356 32.54 30.70 10.39
N GLN A 357 33.11 31.75 9.80
CA GLN A 357 32.54 33.09 9.79
C GLN A 357 31.04 33.03 9.39
N GLY A 358 30.14 33.42 10.28
CA GLY A 358 28.83 33.91 9.92
C GLY A 358 27.58 33.19 10.47
N LYS A 359 27.63 32.27 11.45
CA LYS A 359 26.38 31.68 12.00
C LYS A 359 26.39 31.50 13.52
N THR A 360 25.86 32.48 14.22
CA THR A 360 25.51 32.47 15.67
C THR A 360 24.39 31.49 16.04
N GLN A 361 23.85 30.74 15.06
CA GLN A 361 22.67 29.89 15.22
C GLN A 361 22.97 28.43 15.68
N ASN A 362 24.26 28.00 15.58
CA ASN A 362 24.59 26.59 15.83
C ASN A 362 24.69 26.22 17.33
N ASP A 363 24.97 27.14 18.22
CA ASP A 363 25.23 26.82 19.63
C ASP A 363 23.93 26.66 20.43
N TYR A 364 22.92 27.46 20.12
CA TYR A 364 21.59 27.30 20.70
C TYR A 364 20.92 25.97 20.32
N LEU A 365 21.07 25.55 19.07
CA LEU A 365 20.55 24.25 18.61
C LEU A 365 21.22 23.08 19.33
N PHE A 366 22.48 23.21 19.68
CA PHE A 366 23.17 22.18 20.44
C PHE A 366 22.68 22.10 21.88
N SER A 367 22.44 23.25 22.56
CA SER A 367 21.87 23.31 23.91
C SER A 367 20.49 22.65 23.94
N ILE A 368 19.63 22.96 22.99
CA ILE A 368 18.31 22.31 22.82
C ILE A 368 18.47 20.82 22.52
N GLY A 369 19.44 20.45 21.72
CA GLY A 369 19.72 19.05 21.41
C GLY A 369 20.09 18.25 22.66
N ILE A 370 20.87 18.81 23.58
CA ILE A 370 21.19 18.22 24.89
C ILE A 370 19.94 18.13 25.76
N PHE A 371 19.14 19.19 25.81
CA PHE A 371 17.88 19.23 26.55
C PHE A 371 16.91 18.13 26.05
N LYS A 372 16.68 18.08 24.74
CA LYS A 372 15.82 17.03 24.13
C LYS A 372 16.39 15.62 24.39
N ALA A 373 17.72 15.45 24.34
CA ALA A 373 18.35 14.17 24.64
C ALA A 373 18.18 13.77 26.11
N PHE A 374 18.27 14.72 27.04
CA PHE A 374 18.07 14.48 28.47
C PHE A 374 16.61 14.08 28.77
N LEU A 375 15.65 14.75 28.17
CA LEU A 375 14.24 14.39 28.29
C LEU A 375 13.92 12.99 27.73
N SER A 376 14.72 12.51 26.80
CA SER A 376 14.67 11.11 26.36
C SER A 376 15.32 10.18 27.40
N SER A 377 16.58 10.41 27.78
CA SER A 377 17.24 9.76 28.92
C SER A 377 18.57 10.44 29.28
N PRO A 378 19.04 10.34 30.56
CA PRO A 378 20.36 10.78 30.95
C PRO A 378 21.47 10.11 30.11
N LYS A 379 21.31 8.86 29.70
CA LYS A 379 22.24 8.12 28.86
C LYS A 379 22.38 8.72 27.46
N ALA A 380 21.28 9.14 26.83
CA ALA A 380 21.28 9.77 25.51
C ALA A 380 21.92 11.18 25.56
N ALA A 381 21.68 11.94 26.62
CA ALA A 381 22.35 13.21 26.85
C ALA A 381 23.87 13.01 27.00
N LEU A 382 24.29 12.03 27.78
CA LEU A 382 25.69 11.68 27.98
C LEU A 382 26.38 11.29 26.66
N ALA A 383 25.74 10.47 25.84
CA ALA A 383 26.25 10.11 24.52
C ALA A 383 26.42 11.33 23.61
N SER A 384 25.46 12.24 23.61
CA SER A 384 25.52 13.50 22.84
C SER A 384 26.67 14.39 23.29
N ILE A 385 26.87 14.52 24.60
CA ILE A 385 27.96 15.29 25.20
C ILE A 385 29.30 14.66 24.88
N ASN A 386 29.47 13.36 25.05
CA ASN A 386 30.71 12.65 24.73
C ASN A 386 31.10 12.83 23.26
N SER A 387 30.14 12.70 22.32
CA SER A 387 30.38 12.96 20.90
C SER A 387 30.84 14.40 20.65
N ARG A 388 30.30 15.37 21.39
CA ARG A 388 30.74 16.77 21.28
C ARG A 388 32.12 17.01 21.86
N ILE A 389 32.43 16.40 23.01
CA ILE A 389 33.76 16.48 23.64
C ILE A 389 34.84 15.98 22.67
N GLU A 390 34.64 14.85 22.02
CA GLU A 390 35.61 14.32 21.04
C GLU A 390 35.79 15.26 19.84
N LYS A 391 34.73 15.87 19.35
CA LYS A 391 34.81 16.89 18.27
C LYS A 391 35.55 18.13 18.72
N VAL A 392 35.31 18.61 19.96
CA VAL A 392 36.00 19.79 20.51
C VAL A 392 37.47 19.47 20.76
N LYS A 393 37.81 18.30 21.32
CA LYS A 393 39.21 17.87 21.49
C LYS A 393 39.99 17.82 20.16
N THR A 394 39.35 17.33 19.12
CA THR A 394 39.96 17.28 17.78
C THR A 394 40.16 18.69 17.20
N ALA A 395 39.29 19.65 17.54
CA ALA A 395 39.36 21.02 17.09
C ALA A 395 40.31 21.91 17.94
N LEU A 396 40.54 21.59 19.22
CA LEU A 396 41.48 22.29 20.14
C LEU A 396 42.90 22.27 19.67
N SER A 397 43.28 21.29 18.83
CA SER A 397 44.60 21.31 18.17
C SER A 397 44.80 22.50 17.20
N ALA A 398 43.77 23.32 16.95
CA ALA A 398 43.78 24.40 16.01
C ALA A 398 43.49 25.82 16.59
N SER A 399 42.99 25.94 17.86
CA SER A 399 42.72 27.24 18.51
C SER A 399 42.52 27.16 20.03
N ASP A 400 43.15 28.10 20.81
CA ASP A 400 43.09 28.12 22.30
C ASP A 400 41.75 28.55 22.90
N ASP A 401 40.85 29.14 22.12
CA ASP A 401 39.56 29.71 22.60
C ASP A 401 38.47 28.68 22.94
N LEU A 402 38.76 27.40 22.79
CA LEU A 402 37.80 26.30 23.00
C LEU A 402 37.86 25.65 24.40
N GLY A 403 38.77 26.09 25.24
CA GLY A 403 39.00 25.56 26.59
C GLY A 403 37.79 25.70 27.52
N ASP A 404 37.09 26.85 27.48
CA ASP A 404 35.92 27.13 28.32
C ASP A 404 34.74 26.22 27.95
N ASN A 405 34.54 25.97 26.65
CA ASN A 405 33.51 25.07 26.19
C ASN A 405 33.76 23.59 26.60
N LEU A 406 35.05 23.20 26.67
CA LEU A 406 35.40 21.86 27.10
C LEU A 406 35.13 21.64 28.60
N SER A 407 35.43 22.65 29.44
CA SER A 407 35.17 22.61 30.89
C SER A 407 33.67 22.49 31.20
N ILE A 408 32.82 23.25 30.50
CA ILE A 408 31.36 23.18 30.61
C ILE A 408 30.88 21.78 30.21
N LEU A 409 31.36 21.21 29.10
CA LEU A 409 30.96 19.87 28.64
C LEU A 409 31.41 18.78 29.62
N ILE A 410 32.58 18.93 30.25
CA ILE A 410 33.07 17.98 31.29
C ILE A 410 32.17 18.06 32.52
N GLU A 411 31.77 19.24 32.94
CA GLU A 411 30.87 19.41 34.09
C GLU A 411 29.50 18.81 33.83
N LEU A 412 28.90 19.08 32.67
CA LEU A 412 27.62 18.43 32.23
C LEU A 412 27.76 16.90 32.21
N LYS A 413 28.87 16.38 31.70
CA LYS A 413 29.17 14.95 31.70
C LYS A 413 29.22 14.38 33.11
N SER A 414 29.94 15.05 34.04
CA SER A 414 30.03 14.63 35.43
C SER A 414 28.71 14.57 36.16
N LYS A 415 27.83 15.56 35.94
CA LYS A 415 26.46 15.57 36.49
C LYS A 415 25.63 14.37 35.96
N LEU A 416 25.70 14.08 34.68
CA LEU A 416 24.98 12.92 34.08
C LEU A 416 25.53 11.58 34.57
N GLU A 417 26.86 11.46 34.70
CA GLU A 417 27.49 10.26 35.27
C GLU A 417 27.07 10.06 36.74
N ASN A 418 26.89 11.14 37.50
CA ASN A 418 26.35 11.09 38.86
C ASN A 418 24.91 10.56 38.91
N ILE A 419 24.01 11.07 38.01
CA ILE A 419 22.64 10.57 37.88
C ILE A 419 22.62 9.08 37.59
N LEU A 420 23.40 8.64 36.61
CA LEU A 420 23.46 7.24 36.20
C LEU A 420 24.06 6.33 37.28
N SER A 421 25.13 6.79 37.99
CA SER A 421 25.79 6.00 39.05
C SER A 421 24.91 5.82 40.28
N LYS A 422 24.06 6.80 40.58
CA LYS A 422 23.09 6.74 41.69
C LYS A 422 21.79 6.07 41.27
N ASN A 423 21.67 5.65 40.02
CA ASN A 423 20.39 5.18 39.44
C ASN A 423 19.23 6.16 39.69
N ALA A 424 19.47 7.48 39.50
CA ALA A 424 18.56 8.57 39.82
C ALA A 424 17.73 9.03 38.59
N ASP A 425 17.47 8.14 37.61
CA ASP A 425 16.61 8.42 36.44
C ASP A 425 15.13 8.25 36.85
N SER A 426 14.46 9.35 37.04
CA SER A 426 13.05 9.40 37.48
C SER A 426 12.10 8.76 36.46
N LYS A 427 12.33 8.95 35.16
CA LYS A 427 11.52 8.37 34.09
C LYS A 427 11.65 6.84 34.04
N TYR A 428 12.85 6.34 34.18
CA TYR A 428 13.07 4.89 34.21
C TYR A 428 12.40 4.25 35.43
N HIS A 429 12.53 4.87 36.60
CA HIS A 429 11.86 4.39 37.83
C HIS A 429 10.34 4.35 37.66
N LYS A 430 9.74 5.41 37.05
CA LYS A 430 8.31 5.45 36.80
C LYS A 430 7.86 4.39 35.82
N LEU A 431 8.65 4.14 34.75
CA LEU A 431 8.38 3.03 33.83
C LEU A 431 8.35 1.69 34.56
N LYS A 432 9.38 1.43 35.39
CA LYS A 432 9.50 0.19 36.18
C LYS A 432 8.33 0.02 37.16
N GLU A 433 7.99 1.07 37.89
CA GLU A 433 6.84 1.11 38.80
C GLU A 433 5.55 0.81 38.07
N THR A 434 5.30 1.47 36.93
CA THR A 434 4.10 1.26 36.12
C THR A 434 3.98 -0.19 35.63
N LEU A 435 5.07 -0.80 35.15
CA LEU A 435 5.06 -2.19 34.74
C LEU A 435 4.70 -3.13 35.90
N ILE A 436 5.23 -2.85 37.10
CA ILE A 436 4.94 -3.63 38.32
C ILE A 436 3.47 -3.43 38.75
N GLU A 437 2.96 -2.19 38.75
CA GLU A 437 1.55 -1.87 39.07
C GLU A 437 0.57 -2.58 38.13
N LEU A 438 0.94 -2.71 36.86
CA LEU A 438 0.17 -3.45 35.86
C LEU A 438 0.31 -4.98 35.99
N GLY A 439 1.06 -5.46 36.99
CA GLY A 439 1.28 -6.88 37.21
C GLY A 439 2.18 -7.56 36.17
N TRP A 440 2.94 -6.76 35.41
CA TRP A 440 3.80 -7.28 34.35
C TRP A 440 5.12 -7.80 34.91
N SER A 441 5.48 -9.01 34.51
CA SER A 441 6.74 -9.68 34.95
C SER A 441 7.58 -10.19 33.80
N GLY A 442 7.14 -9.97 32.54
CA GLY A 442 7.81 -10.46 31.33
C GLY A 442 7.60 -11.94 31.05
N ARG A 443 6.65 -12.61 31.72
CA ARG A 443 6.31 -14.01 31.45
C ARG A 443 5.54 -14.16 30.14
N LEU A 444 5.57 -15.37 29.57
CA LEU A 444 4.89 -15.66 28.28
C LEU A 444 3.40 -15.35 28.23
N HIS A 445 2.72 -15.31 29.38
CA HIS A 445 1.28 -15.01 29.48
C HIS A 445 0.97 -13.53 29.73
N ASP A 446 2.00 -12.72 29.98
CA ASP A 446 1.82 -11.30 30.24
C ASP A 446 1.45 -10.54 28.96
N ASP A 447 0.75 -9.42 29.13
CA ASP A 447 0.46 -8.51 28.02
C ASP A 447 1.77 -8.02 27.37
N ARG A 448 1.70 -7.76 26.07
CA ARG A 448 2.82 -7.17 25.32
C ARG A 448 2.76 -5.65 25.40
N PHE A 449 3.95 -5.04 25.40
CA PHE A 449 4.11 -3.59 25.35
C PHE A 449 4.93 -3.15 24.15
N VAL A 450 4.53 -2.04 23.57
CA VAL A 450 5.35 -1.26 22.65
C VAL A 450 5.84 -0.02 23.39
N LEU A 451 7.16 0.18 23.43
CA LEU A 451 7.77 1.38 23.99
C LEU A 451 8.33 2.22 22.84
N PHE A 452 8.00 3.48 22.78
CA PHE A 452 8.62 4.41 21.84
C PHE A 452 9.65 5.28 22.54
N ALA A 453 10.85 5.37 21.93
CA ALA A 453 11.92 6.28 22.32
C ALA A 453 12.66 6.79 21.07
N GLU A 454 12.84 8.12 20.95
CA GLU A 454 13.44 8.73 19.76
C GLU A 454 14.91 8.35 19.57
N ARG A 455 15.65 8.20 20.70
CA ARG A 455 17.10 8.04 20.70
C ARG A 455 17.51 6.58 20.81
N ILE A 456 18.43 6.16 19.92
CA ILE A 456 18.99 4.79 19.94
C ILE A 456 19.68 4.48 21.27
N ASP A 457 20.37 5.46 21.86
CA ASP A 457 21.03 5.30 23.16
C ASP A 457 20.01 5.05 24.28
N THR A 458 18.84 5.70 24.23
CA THR A 458 17.73 5.43 25.16
C THR A 458 17.18 4.01 24.96
N ILE A 459 17.00 3.57 23.72
CA ILE A 459 16.52 2.23 23.39
C ILE A 459 17.42 1.16 24.02
N LYS A 460 18.74 1.31 23.83
CA LYS A 460 19.74 0.38 24.43
C LYS A 460 19.72 0.43 25.93
N TYR A 461 19.67 1.62 26.51
CA TYR A 461 19.60 1.83 27.95
C TYR A 461 18.36 1.18 28.57
N LEU A 462 17.21 1.33 27.97
CA LEU A 462 15.96 0.70 28.42
C LEU A 462 16.05 -0.84 28.34
N LYS A 463 16.57 -1.37 27.24
CA LYS A 463 16.76 -2.82 27.09
C LYS A 463 17.61 -3.39 28.22
N GLU A 464 18.81 -2.82 28.41
CA GLU A 464 19.78 -3.29 29.41
C GLU A 464 19.20 -3.26 30.84
N ASN A 465 18.55 -2.16 31.22
CA ASN A 465 17.99 -2.01 32.57
C ASN A 465 16.75 -2.89 32.81
N LEU A 466 15.83 -2.94 31.85
CA LEU A 466 14.65 -3.80 31.97
C LEU A 466 15.03 -5.29 32.02
N GLN A 467 16.03 -5.71 31.24
CA GLN A 467 16.53 -7.08 31.31
C GLN A 467 17.10 -7.40 32.70
N THR A 468 17.88 -6.50 33.26
CA THR A 468 18.48 -6.66 34.58
C THR A 468 17.43 -6.66 35.67
N ASP A 469 16.54 -5.68 35.70
CA ASP A 469 15.58 -5.45 36.78
C ASP A 469 14.47 -6.50 36.86
N PHE A 470 14.04 -7.03 35.71
CA PHE A 470 13.03 -8.09 35.66
C PHE A 470 13.63 -9.49 35.43
N ASN A 471 14.97 -9.62 35.40
CA ASN A 471 15.69 -10.87 35.12
C ASN A 471 15.17 -11.58 33.86
N LEU A 472 15.09 -10.85 32.74
CA LEU A 472 14.52 -11.31 31.49
C LEU A 472 15.55 -11.95 30.57
N PRO A 473 15.19 -13.02 29.85
CA PRO A 473 15.98 -13.51 28.73
C PRO A 473 16.17 -12.44 27.65
N ASP A 474 17.28 -12.52 26.91
CA ASP A 474 17.55 -11.54 25.82
C ASP A 474 16.44 -11.49 24.77
N GLU A 475 15.80 -12.61 24.50
CA GLU A 475 14.70 -12.77 23.57
C GLU A 475 13.38 -12.09 24.01
N SER A 476 13.26 -11.67 25.28
CA SER A 476 12.02 -11.07 25.82
C SER A 476 11.84 -9.63 25.40
N ILE A 477 12.93 -8.95 25.00
CA ILE A 477 12.91 -7.55 24.59
C ILE A 477 13.54 -7.42 23.20
N ALA A 478 12.70 -7.08 22.22
CA ALA A 478 13.15 -6.69 20.88
C ALA A 478 13.33 -5.16 20.79
N TYR A 479 14.19 -4.71 19.89
CA TYR A 479 14.40 -3.30 19.63
C TYR A 479 14.40 -3.00 18.13
N PHE A 480 13.61 -2.03 17.73
CA PHE A 480 13.39 -1.65 16.34
C PHE A 480 13.88 -0.23 16.08
N HIS A 481 14.82 -0.10 15.13
CA HIS A 481 15.33 1.22 14.72
C HIS A 481 15.72 1.25 13.24
N GLY A 482 15.81 2.43 12.66
CA GLY A 482 15.99 2.62 11.22
C GLY A 482 17.36 2.22 10.65
N SER A 483 18.35 1.86 11.47
CA SER A 483 19.66 1.37 11.01
C SER A 483 19.75 -0.16 10.87
N LEU A 484 18.69 -0.89 11.25
CA LEU A 484 18.58 -2.33 10.99
C LEU A 484 18.34 -2.59 9.49
N SER A 485 18.79 -3.74 9.03
CA SER A 485 18.47 -4.21 7.68
C SER A 485 16.98 -4.48 7.52
N ASP A 486 16.50 -4.52 6.28
CA ASP A 486 15.10 -4.76 5.98
C ASP A 486 14.62 -6.12 6.50
N VAL A 487 15.48 -7.14 6.40
CA VAL A 487 15.19 -8.51 6.87
C VAL A 487 15.08 -8.53 8.39
N GLU A 488 16.04 -7.91 9.11
CA GLU A 488 15.99 -7.83 10.57
C GLU A 488 14.75 -7.10 11.08
N GLN A 489 14.33 -6.01 10.39
CA GLN A 489 13.10 -5.29 10.75
C GLN A 489 11.86 -6.17 10.56
N GLU A 490 11.80 -6.90 9.45
CA GLU A 490 10.70 -7.80 9.12
C GLU A 490 10.61 -8.96 10.12
N ASP A 491 11.73 -9.62 10.39
CA ASP A 491 11.80 -10.73 11.35
C ASP A 491 11.35 -10.32 12.76
N MET A 492 11.71 -9.11 13.20
CA MET A 492 11.30 -8.60 14.52
C MET A 492 9.81 -8.31 14.60
N ILE A 493 9.24 -7.71 13.56
CA ILE A 493 7.79 -7.43 13.50
C ILE A 493 7.02 -8.74 13.48
N ASP A 494 7.44 -9.67 12.65
CA ASP A 494 6.82 -10.97 12.52
C ASP A 494 6.91 -11.76 13.82
N ASP A 495 8.06 -11.76 14.47
CA ASP A 495 8.21 -12.44 15.77
C ASP A 495 7.32 -11.79 16.84
N PHE A 496 7.29 -10.45 16.94
CA PHE A 496 6.38 -9.76 17.86
C PHE A 496 4.91 -10.05 17.55
N GLY A 497 4.56 -10.26 16.29
CA GLY A 497 3.22 -10.61 15.81
C GLY A 497 2.79 -12.06 16.06
N LYS A 498 3.67 -12.98 16.44
CA LYS A 498 3.35 -14.41 16.72
C LYS A 498 2.65 -14.58 18.05
N LYS A 499 1.70 -15.50 18.12
CA LYS A 499 0.99 -15.80 19.38
C LYS A 499 1.95 -16.29 20.47
N ASP A 500 2.88 -17.15 20.10
CA ASP A 500 3.82 -17.86 20.99
C ASP A 500 5.19 -17.15 21.10
N SER A 501 5.31 -15.94 20.55
CA SER A 501 6.54 -15.16 20.66
C SER A 501 6.98 -15.00 22.10
N ARG A 502 8.29 -15.06 22.30
CA ARG A 502 8.90 -14.77 23.60
C ARG A 502 9.04 -13.27 23.85
N VAL A 503 8.95 -12.46 22.81
CA VAL A 503 9.04 -11.01 22.90
C VAL A 503 7.82 -10.46 23.65
N ARG A 504 8.07 -9.81 24.78
CA ARG A 504 7.04 -9.16 25.63
C ARG A 504 7.10 -7.65 25.54
N ILE A 505 8.26 -7.07 25.24
CA ILE A 505 8.43 -5.64 25.00
C ILE A 505 9.13 -5.45 23.65
N MET A 506 8.57 -4.58 22.83
CA MET A 506 9.24 -4.05 21.65
C MET A 506 9.57 -2.58 21.88
N ILE A 507 10.85 -2.22 21.92
CA ILE A 507 11.31 -0.84 22.04
C ILE A 507 11.58 -0.29 20.65
N CYS A 508 10.87 0.77 20.25
CA CYS A 508 10.87 1.29 18.91
C CYS A 508 11.43 2.71 18.84
N SER A 509 12.21 3.02 17.82
CA SER A 509 12.43 4.39 17.38
C SER A 509 11.27 4.88 16.49
N ASP A 510 11.26 6.18 16.14
CA ASP A 510 10.27 6.75 15.22
C ASP A 510 10.27 6.11 13.82
N ALA A 511 11.29 5.31 13.48
CA ALA A 511 11.27 4.51 12.27
C ALA A 511 10.09 3.52 12.23
N ALA A 512 9.65 3.01 13.40
CA ALA A 512 8.48 2.15 13.52
C ALA A 512 7.15 2.93 13.53
N SER A 513 7.17 4.26 13.62
CA SER A 513 5.95 5.08 13.55
C SER A 513 5.37 5.13 12.13
N GLN A 514 6.10 4.66 11.12
CA GLN A 514 5.65 4.66 9.73
C GLN A 514 5.44 3.22 9.23
N GLY A 515 4.22 2.88 8.86
CA GLY A 515 3.87 1.65 8.13
C GLY A 515 3.70 0.36 8.95
N VAL A 516 4.35 0.20 10.10
CA VAL A 516 4.38 -1.05 10.87
C VAL A 516 3.07 -1.31 11.64
N ASN A 517 2.60 -2.56 11.66
CA ASN A 517 1.42 -2.98 12.41
C ASN A 517 1.83 -3.70 13.70
N LEU A 518 1.51 -3.12 14.84
CA LEU A 518 1.86 -3.66 16.16
C LEU A 518 0.65 -4.06 17.02
N HIS A 519 -0.57 -3.93 16.47
CA HIS A 519 -1.83 -4.08 17.21
C HIS A 519 -2.31 -5.53 17.43
N PHE A 520 -1.74 -6.53 16.74
CA PHE A 520 -2.31 -7.89 16.73
C PHE A 520 -2.36 -8.59 18.09
N PHE A 521 -1.31 -8.47 18.90
CA PHE A 521 -1.27 -9.03 20.25
C PHE A 521 -0.85 -7.99 21.29
N CYS A 522 -0.87 -6.71 20.91
CA CYS A 522 -0.48 -5.61 21.76
C CYS A 522 -1.55 -4.51 21.71
N ASN A 523 -2.06 -4.16 22.87
CA ASN A 523 -2.98 -3.04 23.05
C ASN A 523 -2.44 -2.00 24.05
N ARG A 524 -1.18 -2.09 24.44
CA ARG A 524 -0.52 -1.21 25.38
C ARG A 524 0.72 -0.58 24.78
N MET A 525 0.79 0.75 24.80
CA MET A 525 1.90 1.51 24.28
C MET A 525 2.37 2.52 25.33
N ILE A 526 3.68 2.62 25.52
CA ILE A 526 4.29 3.63 26.38
C ILE A 526 5.16 4.53 25.51
N ASN A 527 4.82 5.81 25.41
CA ASN A 527 5.70 6.83 24.88
C ASN A 527 6.66 7.24 26.01
N TYR A 528 7.86 6.66 26.01
CA TYR A 528 8.90 6.91 27.01
C TYR A 528 9.46 8.32 26.90
N ASP A 529 9.68 8.78 25.67
CA ASP A 529 9.83 10.18 25.33
C ASP A 529 8.69 10.62 24.40
N ILE A 530 8.37 11.89 24.46
CA ILE A 530 7.30 12.46 23.68
C ILE A 530 7.91 13.22 22.50
N PRO A 531 7.52 12.87 21.27
CA PRO A 531 8.00 13.59 20.10
C PRO A 531 7.50 15.04 20.15
N TRP A 532 8.32 15.98 19.70
CA TRP A 532 7.92 17.39 19.60
C TRP A 532 7.08 17.68 18.36
N SER A 533 6.42 16.65 17.84
CA SER A 533 5.55 16.69 16.66
C SER A 533 4.28 15.91 16.96
N LEU A 534 3.13 16.56 16.83
CA LEU A 534 1.82 15.93 16.96
C LEU A 534 1.60 14.87 15.87
N ILE A 535 2.10 15.12 14.67
CA ILE A 535 2.04 14.17 13.55
C ILE A 535 2.75 12.87 13.93
N THR A 536 3.95 12.97 14.49
CA THR A 536 4.71 11.77 14.92
C THR A 536 3.99 11.04 16.04
N LEU A 537 3.41 11.80 16.99
CA LEU A 537 2.64 11.24 18.11
C LEU A 537 1.44 10.43 17.61
N GLU A 538 0.64 11.00 16.71
CA GLU A 538 -0.50 10.32 16.08
C GLU A 538 -0.05 9.10 15.25
N GLN A 539 1.06 9.22 14.53
CA GLN A 539 1.63 8.09 13.79
C GLN A 539 2.05 6.94 14.72
N ARG A 540 2.67 7.24 15.90
CA ARG A 540 2.97 6.23 16.92
C ARG A 540 1.70 5.58 17.43
N ASN A 541 0.72 6.39 17.87
CA ASN A 541 -0.54 5.91 18.43
C ASN A 541 -1.30 5.01 17.45
N GLY A 542 -1.32 5.38 16.19
CA GLY A 542 -1.93 4.59 15.11
C GLY A 542 -1.27 3.23 14.84
N ARG A 543 -0.19 2.87 15.55
CA ARG A 543 0.41 1.52 15.46
C ARG A 543 -0.37 0.48 16.26
N ILE A 544 -1.07 0.88 17.30
CA ILE A 544 -1.95 0.01 18.11
C ILE A 544 -3.42 0.43 18.06
N ASP A 545 -3.72 1.71 17.84
CA ASP A 545 -5.06 2.25 17.63
C ASP A 545 -5.48 2.14 16.15
N ARG A 546 -5.95 0.96 15.76
CA ARG A 546 -6.18 0.64 14.36
C ARG A 546 -7.39 -0.29 14.18
N TYR A 547 -7.97 -0.27 12.96
CA TYR A 547 -9.01 -1.22 12.56
C TYR A 547 -8.55 -2.68 12.79
N GLY A 548 -9.39 -3.46 13.46
CA GLY A 548 -9.08 -4.83 13.85
C GLY A 548 -8.42 -4.97 15.23
N GLN A 549 -8.26 -3.90 15.98
CA GLN A 549 -7.89 -3.96 17.41
C GLN A 549 -9.12 -4.36 18.24
N TYR A 550 -9.07 -5.55 18.82
CA TYR A 550 -10.20 -6.10 19.60
C TYR A 550 -10.24 -5.65 21.06
N LYS A 551 -9.09 -5.19 21.58
CA LYS A 551 -8.95 -4.70 22.95
C LYS A 551 -8.85 -3.17 22.94
N THR A 552 -9.32 -2.49 23.98
CA THR A 552 -9.10 -1.04 24.15
C THR A 552 -7.61 -0.73 24.09
N PRO A 553 -7.15 0.17 23.19
CA PRO A 553 -5.77 0.62 23.17
C PRO A 553 -5.49 1.53 24.36
N TYR A 554 -4.49 1.18 25.18
CA TYR A 554 -3.98 2.01 26.26
C TYR A 554 -2.69 2.69 25.83
N ILE A 555 -2.69 4.02 25.82
CA ILE A 555 -1.54 4.82 25.42
C ILE A 555 -1.05 5.61 26.63
N TYR A 556 0.14 5.28 27.08
CA TYR A 556 0.76 5.90 28.24
C TYR A 556 1.79 6.93 27.78
N TYR A 557 1.71 8.13 28.34
CA TYR A 557 2.69 9.19 28.14
C TYR A 557 3.50 9.41 29.41
N LEU A 558 4.81 9.15 29.36
CA LEU A 558 5.72 9.32 30.47
C LEU A 558 6.28 10.75 30.48
N VAL A 559 5.93 11.51 31.50
CA VAL A 559 6.16 12.95 31.58
C VAL A 559 6.98 13.30 32.83
N ALA A 560 8.14 13.89 32.63
CA ALA A 560 8.92 14.45 33.73
C ALA A 560 8.35 15.79 34.19
N GLU A 561 8.17 15.94 35.50
CA GLU A 561 7.55 17.09 36.14
C GLU A 561 8.51 17.74 37.12
N SER A 562 8.34 19.05 37.38
CA SER A 562 9.09 19.79 38.41
C SER A 562 8.25 20.90 38.99
N ASP A 563 8.27 21.03 40.29
CA ASP A 563 7.59 22.11 41.05
C ASP A 563 8.43 23.40 41.07
N ILE A 564 9.62 23.42 40.50
CA ILE A 564 10.52 24.59 40.51
C ILE A 564 10.03 25.61 39.47
N PRO A 565 9.66 26.84 39.89
CA PRO A 565 9.21 27.87 38.97
C PRO A 565 10.29 28.23 37.93
N GLY A 566 9.92 28.23 36.65
CA GLY A 566 10.79 28.59 35.55
C GLY A 566 11.74 27.48 35.06
N LEU A 567 11.77 26.30 35.69
CA LEU A 567 12.48 25.15 35.17
C LEU A 567 11.69 24.53 34.04
N LYS A 568 12.27 24.56 32.84
CA LYS A 568 11.63 23.98 31.68
C LYS A 568 11.74 22.46 31.74
N THR A 569 10.59 21.81 31.70
CA THR A 569 10.46 20.36 31.58
C THR A 569 9.52 20.08 30.40
N ASP A 570 9.33 18.83 30.05
CA ASP A 570 8.33 18.43 29.06
C ASP A 570 6.92 18.89 29.40
N LEU A 571 6.65 19.08 30.68
CA LEU A 571 5.32 19.16 31.26
C LEU A 571 4.40 20.18 30.57
N HIS A 572 4.83 21.43 30.45
CA HIS A 572 3.97 22.52 29.93
C HIS A 572 3.66 22.38 28.44
N ILE A 573 4.63 21.90 27.65
CA ILE A 573 4.45 21.74 26.22
C ILE A 573 3.66 20.47 25.92
N ILE A 574 3.99 19.42 26.62
CA ILE A 574 3.46 18.08 26.41
C ILE A 574 2.01 17.96 26.89
N GLU A 575 1.67 18.51 28.05
CA GLU A 575 0.27 18.55 28.52
C GLU A 575 -0.65 19.21 27.50
N ARG A 576 -0.22 20.32 26.94
CA ARG A 576 -0.99 21.01 25.91
C ARG A 576 -1.05 20.23 24.60
N LEU A 577 0.05 19.58 24.22
CA LEU A 577 0.09 18.74 23.02
C LEU A 577 -0.83 17.52 23.15
N THR A 578 -0.78 16.83 24.28
CA THR A 578 -1.61 15.64 24.51
C THR A 578 -3.10 16.00 24.67
N HIS A 579 -3.43 17.08 25.38
CA HIS A 579 -4.81 17.55 25.46
C HIS A 579 -5.36 17.93 24.08
N LYS A 580 -4.57 18.64 23.27
CA LYS A 580 -4.99 19.01 21.92
C LYS A 580 -5.01 17.83 20.95
N GLU A 581 -4.11 16.85 21.12
CA GLU A 581 -4.18 15.60 20.37
C GLU A 581 -5.49 14.86 20.67
N GLU A 582 -5.89 14.80 21.94
CA GLU A 582 -7.14 14.16 22.36
C GLU A 582 -8.36 14.90 21.81
N GLU A 583 -8.33 16.25 21.84
CA GLU A 583 -9.37 17.09 21.20
C GLU A 583 -9.41 16.91 19.70
N ALA A 584 -8.25 16.86 19.03
CA ALA A 584 -8.15 16.62 17.60
C ALA A 584 -8.69 15.24 17.20
N HIS A 585 -8.37 14.21 17.97
CA HIS A 585 -8.88 12.88 17.72
C HIS A 585 -10.41 12.81 17.89
N LYS A 586 -10.96 13.46 18.91
CA LYS A 586 -12.41 13.46 19.16
C LYS A 586 -13.21 14.39 18.23
N SER A 587 -12.65 15.53 17.84
CA SER A 587 -13.39 16.59 17.16
C SER A 587 -13.01 16.77 15.69
N LEU A 588 -11.75 16.62 15.33
CA LEU A 588 -11.22 16.97 14.00
C LEU A 588 -10.56 15.82 13.26
N GLY A 589 -10.20 14.73 13.96
CA GLY A 589 -9.53 13.56 13.37
C GLY A 589 -8.12 13.81 12.82
N ASP A 590 -7.61 15.04 12.83
CA ASP A 590 -6.32 15.44 12.28
C ASP A 590 -5.50 16.28 13.27
N ALA A 591 -4.44 15.71 13.81
CA ALA A 591 -3.53 16.38 14.72
C ALA A 591 -2.84 17.62 14.10
N GLY A 592 -2.54 17.59 12.81
CA GLY A 592 -1.91 18.70 12.09
C GLY A 592 -2.78 19.95 12.02
N SER A 593 -4.10 19.81 11.98
CA SER A 593 -5.04 20.94 11.94
C SER A 593 -5.05 21.75 13.24
N VAL A 594 -4.81 21.09 14.37
CA VAL A 594 -4.79 21.73 15.69
C VAL A 594 -3.63 22.69 15.86
N MET A 595 -2.45 22.29 15.40
CA MET A 595 -1.27 23.15 15.42
C MET A 595 -1.17 24.04 14.17
N ARG A 596 -1.99 23.79 13.17
CA ARG A 596 -1.90 24.43 11.85
C ARG A 596 -0.51 24.30 11.20
N LEU A 597 0.22 23.22 11.58
CA LEU A 597 1.59 22.94 11.16
C LEU A 597 1.68 21.58 10.51
N TYR A 598 1.47 21.38 9.35
CA TYR A 598 1.48 20.08 8.68
C TYR A 598 2.89 19.54 8.31
N ASN A 599 3.90 19.84 9.14
CA ASN A 599 5.27 19.41 8.92
C ASN A 599 6.00 19.13 10.24
N GLN A 600 6.42 17.88 10.44
CA GLN A 600 7.15 17.44 11.63
C GLN A 600 8.33 18.34 11.99
N LYS A 601 9.18 18.71 11.01
CA LYS A 601 10.33 19.58 11.27
C LYS A 601 9.94 21.01 11.66
N LYS A 602 8.84 21.52 11.07
CA LYS A 602 8.33 22.85 11.45
C LYS A 602 7.67 22.80 12.83
N GLU A 603 6.95 21.75 13.16
CA GLU A 603 6.40 21.53 14.50
C GLU A 603 7.52 21.50 15.54
N GLU A 604 8.59 20.72 15.28
CA GLU A 604 9.76 20.68 16.15
C GLU A 604 10.43 22.05 16.28
N GLN A 605 10.64 22.77 15.16
CA GLN A 605 11.22 24.12 15.16
C GLN A 605 10.35 25.12 15.92
N PHE A 606 9.04 24.99 15.82
CA PHE A 606 8.09 25.83 16.50
C PHE A 606 8.15 25.61 18.01
N VAL A 607 8.16 24.37 18.46
CA VAL A 607 8.35 23.99 19.87
C VAL A 607 9.71 24.51 20.37
N VAL A 608 10.77 24.38 19.58
CA VAL A 608 12.09 24.93 19.88
C VAL A 608 12.04 26.45 20.06
N ASN A 609 11.36 27.17 19.18
CA ASN A 609 11.23 28.62 19.26
C ASN A 609 10.38 29.07 20.47
N ALA A 610 9.35 28.33 20.81
CA ALA A 610 8.51 28.58 21.98
C ALA A 610 9.28 28.38 23.30
N ILE A 611 10.06 27.30 23.38
CA ILE A 611 10.99 27.07 24.50
C ILE A 611 11.95 28.25 24.64
N LYS A 612 12.45 28.81 23.53
CA LYS A 612 13.35 29.97 23.51
C LYS A 612 12.70 31.23 24.05
N LYS A 613 11.45 31.52 23.68
CA LYS A 613 10.74 32.77 24.02
C LYS A 613 10.04 32.74 25.38
N GLN A 614 10.00 31.58 26.05
CA GLN A 614 9.20 31.38 27.29
C GLN A 614 7.71 31.72 27.09
N ASP A 615 7.18 31.46 25.91
CA ASP A 615 5.80 31.83 25.55
C ASP A 615 4.85 30.69 25.93
N GLU A 616 4.08 30.88 27.03
CA GLU A 616 3.12 29.90 27.50
C GLU A 616 1.87 29.81 26.61
N GLY A 617 1.53 30.85 25.87
CA GLY A 617 0.39 30.90 24.93
C GLY A 617 0.74 30.55 23.49
N PHE A 618 1.89 29.96 23.22
CA PHE A 618 2.40 29.79 21.86
C PHE A 618 1.50 28.96 20.92
N LEU A 619 0.73 28.01 21.46
CA LEU A 619 -0.23 27.23 20.67
C LEU A 619 -1.49 28.01 20.30
N GLU A 620 -1.80 29.08 21.05
CA GLU A 620 -2.99 29.91 20.82
C GLU A 620 -2.73 31.13 19.92
N LYS A 621 -1.44 31.60 19.85
CA LYS A 621 -1.07 32.85 19.18
C LYS A 621 -0.59 32.67 17.74
N HIS A 622 -0.80 31.53 17.12
CA HIS A 622 -0.20 31.31 15.85
C HIS A 622 -1.06 31.82 14.68
N ASP A 623 -0.82 33.07 14.29
CA ASP A 623 -1.48 33.78 13.18
C ASP A 623 -0.61 33.83 11.89
N GLY A 624 0.50 33.10 11.83
CA GLY A 624 1.49 33.27 10.79
C GLY A 624 1.64 32.13 9.80
N TYR A 625 0.57 31.71 9.13
CA TYR A 625 0.66 30.70 8.05
C TYR A 625 0.51 31.31 6.67
N GLU A 626 1.36 30.83 5.76
CA GLU A 626 1.26 31.10 4.34
C GLU A 626 -0.03 30.51 3.74
N PHE A 627 -0.60 29.45 4.37
CA PHE A 627 -1.81 28.83 3.86
C PHE A 627 -2.51 27.93 4.91
N ASP A 628 -3.82 28.14 5.09
CA ASP A 628 -4.66 27.30 5.95
C ASP A 628 -5.31 26.18 5.11
N PHE A 629 -4.82 24.96 5.28
CA PHE A 629 -5.36 23.80 4.57
C PHE A 629 -6.79 23.43 4.98
N SER A 630 -7.28 23.88 6.13
CA SER A 630 -8.68 23.67 6.52
C SER A 630 -9.65 24.35 5.57
N VAL A 631 -9.22 25.40 4.88
CA VAL A 631 -9.99 26.07 3.82
C VAL A 631 -10.14 25.19 2.58
N LEU A 632 -9.12 24.37 2.27
CA LEU A 632 -9.17 23.45 1.13
C LEU A 632 -9.95 22.18 1.43
N PHE A 633 -9.79 21.66 2.62
CA PHE A 633 -10.42 20.39 2.97
C PHE A 633 -11.79 20.56 3.62
N GLY A 634 -12.08 21.77 4.13
CA GLY A 634 -13.34 22.15 4.79
C GLY A 634 -13.54 21.45 6.13
N ASN A 635 -14.17 22.12 7.08
CA ASN A 635 -14.89 21.43 8.15
C ASN A 635 -16.21 20.94 7.54
N ASP A 636 -16.17 19.99 6.66
CA ASP A 636 -17.37 19.36 6.06
C ASP A 636 -18.08 18.43 7.07
N SER A 637 -17.99 18.72 8.37
CA SER A 637 -18.83 18.07 9.39
C SER A 637 -20.33 18.32 9.19
N ASP A 638 -20.70 19.23 8.28
CA ASP A 638 -22.12 19.54 7.95
C ASP A 638 -22.56 19.01 6.57
N LYS A 639 -21.67 18.40 5.80
CA LYS A 639 -22.09 17.70 4.59
C LYS A 639 -21.84 16.21 4.79
N THR A 640 -22.90 15.51 5.20
CA THR A 640 -23.09 14.10 4.83
C THR A 640 -22.55 13.95 3.41
N LEU A 641 -21.50 13.12 3.24
CA LEU A 641 -21.11 12.66 1.91
C LEU A 641 -22.43 12.36 1.18
N PRO A 642 -22.63 12.85 -0.05
CA PRO A 642 -23.85 12.50 -0.75
C PRO A 642 -23.98 11.01 -0.65
N LEU A 643 -25.02 10.58 0.07
CA LEU A 643 -25.42 9.17 0.10
C LEU A 643 -25.37 8.76 -1.35
N ILE A 644 -24.55 7.76 -1.66
CA ILE A 644 -24.51 7.19 -2.99
C ILE A 644 -25.92 6.68 -3.20
N THR A 645 -26.76 7.50 -3.84
CA THR A 645 -28.20 7.24 -3.99
C THR A 645 -28.46 6.07 -4.92
N ASP A 646 -27.45 5.73 -5.75
CA ASP A 646 -27.43 4.53 -6.58
C ASP A 646 -26.48 3.50 -5.97
N GLN A 647 -26.85 2.21 -6.09
CA GLN A 647 -25.97 1.11 -5.66
C GLN A 647 -24.54 1.32 -6.20
N PRO A 648 -23.51 1.45 -5.31
CA PRO A 648 -22.15 1.79 -5.73
C PRO A 648 -21.43 0.64 -6.46
N TYR A 649 -22.01 -0.54 -6.42
CA TYR A 649 -21.51 -1.71 -7.10
C TYR A 649 -22.61 -2.36 -7.94
N GLU A 650 -22.20 -3.10 -8.96
CA GLU A 650 -23.05 -3.92 -9.79
C GLU A 650 -22.51 -5.35 -9.83
N THR A 651 -23.40 -6.30 -9.91
CA THR A 651 -22.99 -7.70 -10.09
C THR A 651 -22.59 -7.89 -11.55
N PRO A 652 -21.38 -8.42 -11.82
CA PRO A 652 -20.99 -8.73 -13.19
C PRO A 652 -21.98 -9.71 -13.82
N LEU A 653 -22.19 -9.55 -15.14
CA LEU A 653 -23.00 -10.49 -15.90
C LEU A 653 -22.50 -11.92 -15.66
N SER A 654 -23.41 -12.84 -15.42
CA SER A 654 -23.12 -14.27 -15.31
C SER A 654 -24.34 -15.08 -15.69
N ILE A 655 -24.13 -16.16 -16.45
CA ILE A 655 -25.16 -17.14 -16.76
C ILE A 655 -25.27 -18.24 -15.69
N TYR A 656 -24.41 -18.17 -14.67
CA TYR A 656 -24.45 -19.03 -13.49
C TYR A 656 -25.04 -18.27 -12.30
N PRO A 657 -25.94 -18.87 -11.55
CA PRO A 657 -26.55 -18.20 -10.39
C PRO A 657 -25.57 -18.01 -9.22
N GLN A 658 -24.50 -18.80 -9.18
CA GLN A 658 -23.46 -18.76 -8.14
C GLN A 658 -22.11 -19.10 -8.74
N ASP A 659 -21.06 -18.43 -8.27
CA ASP A 659 -19.69 -18.65 -8.74
C ASP A 659 -19.20 -20.08 -8.50
N ASP A 660 -19.54 -20.68 -7.36
CA ASP A 660 -19.14 -22.05 -7.01
C ASP A 660 -19.64 -23.09 -8.02
N LEU A 661 -20.86 -22.92 -8.54
CA LEU A 661 -21.42 -23.81 -9.57
C LEU A 661 -20.63 -23.71 -10.87
N PHE A 662 -20.20 -22.52 -11.25
CA PHE A 662 -19.37 -22.35 -12.43
C PHE A 662 -18.01 -23.05 -12.28
N TYR A 663 -17.32 -22.83 -11.16
CA TYR A 663 -16.00 -23.44 -10.96
C TYR A 663 -16.08 -24.97 -10.85
N ARG A 664 -17.13 -25.49 -10.19
CA ARG A 664 -17.39 -26.94 -10.15
C ARG A 664 -17.57 -27.50 -11.54
N ASP A 665 -18.47 -26.93 -12.33
CA ASP A 665 -18.72 -27.37 -13.71
C ASP A 665 -17.48 -27.26 -14.59
N LEU A 666 -16.68 -26.17 -14.43
CA LEU A 666 -15.42 -25.96 -15.14
C LEU A 666 -14.45 -27.13 -14.88
N PHE A 667 -14.24 -27.46 -13.62
CA PHE A 667 -13.27 -28.49 -13.25
C PHE A 667 -13.75 -29.89 -13.63
N GLU A 668 -15.03 -30.19 -13.43
CA GLU A 668 -15.60 -31.47 -13.88
C GLU A 668 -15.49 -31.63 -15.40
N GLN A 669 -15.67 -30.55 -16.16
CA GLN A 669 -15.51 -30.57 -17.63
C GLN A 669 -14.08 -30.83 -18.02
N LEU A 670 -13.10 -30.17 -17.39
CA LEU A 670 -11.67 -30.36 -17.66
C LEU A 670 -11.20 -31.77 -17.29
N ILE A 671 -11.69 -32.35 -16.22
CA ILE A 671 -11.42 -33.74 -15.83
C ILE A 671 -12.05 -34.72 -16.83
N SER A 672 -13.33 -34.54 -17.16
CA SER A 672 -14.04 -35.45 -18.06
C SER A 672 -13.49 -35.43 -19.49
N SER A 673 -12.95 -34.30 -19.93
CA SER A 673 -12.26 -34.15 -21.22
C SER A 673 -10.80 -34.64 -21.20
N GLY A 674 -10.28 -35.09 -20.06
CA GLY A 674 -8.91 -35.59 -19.93
C GLY A 674 -7.83 -34.49 -19.97
N GLN A 675 -8.20 -33.23 -19.90
CA GLN A 675 -7.26 -32.10 -19.89
C GLN A 675 -6.62 -31.88 -18.52
N VAL A 676 -7.25 -32.34 -17.46
CA VAL A 676 -6.78 -32.29 -16.08
C VAL A 676 -6.99 -33.66 -15.45
N SER A 677 -6.01 -34.15 -14.71
CA SER A 677 -6.13 -35.39 -13.96
C SER A 677 -7.01 -35.17 -12.73
N GLY A 678 -7.89 -36.13 -12.42
CA GLY A 678 -8.68 -36.10 -11.19
C GLY A 678 -7.85 -36.14 -9.90
N SER A 679 -6.55 -36.47 -9.99
CA SER A 679 -5.62 -36.33 -8.86
C SER A 679 -5.12 -34.92 -8.63
N GLU A 680 -5.17 -34.06 -9.67
CA GLU A 680 -4.70 -32.67 -9.61
C GLU A 680 -5.73 -31.75 -8.94
N LEU A 681 -6.96 -32.19 -8.86
CA LEU A 681 -8.07 -31.40 -8.38
C LEU A 681 -8.97 -32.22 -7.47
N LYS A 682 -9.21 -31.70 -6.27
CA LYS A 682 -10.13 -32.29 -5.29
C LYS A 682 -11.07 -31.22 -4.77
N GLU A 683 -12.35 -31.53 -4.83
CA GLU A 683 -13.37 -30.73 -4.14
C GLU A 683 -13.56 -31.31 -2.73
N ASN A 684 -13.43 -30.45 -1.73
CA ASN A 684 -13.59 -30.83 -0.34
C ASN A 684 -14.85 -30.17 0.27
N SER A 685 -15.61 -30.93 1.04
CA SER A 685 -16.75 -30.42 1.80
C SER A 685 -16.27 -29.96 3.20
N PRO A 686 -16.61 -28.74 3.67
CA PRO A 686 -17.46 -27.75 3.03
C PRO A 686 -16.68 -26.66 2.29
N GLY A 687 -16.93 -26.54 0.99
CA GLY A 687 -16.77 -25.25 0.30
C GLY A 687 -15.38 -24.79 -0.10
N TYR A 688 -14.39 -25.67 -0.34
CA TYR A 688 -13.12 -25.26 -0.95
C TYR A 688 -12.60 -26.29 -1.96
N ILE A 689 -11.75 -25.81 -2.86
CA ILE A 689 -11.14 -26.58 -3.92
C ILE A 689 -9.63 -26.70 -3.64
N GLU A 690 -9.09 -27.91 -3.76
CA GLU A 690 -7.65 -28.16 -3.72
C GLU A 690 -7.14 -28.35 -5.15
N LEU A 691 -6.17 -27.53 -5.55
CA LEU A 691 -5.48 -27.60 -6.83
C LEU A 691 -4.02 -27.95 -6.57
N MET A 692 -3.54 -29.02 -7.21
CA MET A 692 -2.13 -29.39 -7.16
C MET A 692 -1.31 -28.45 -8.06
N ASN A 693 -0.19 -27.94 -7.55
CA ASN A 693 0.76 -27.19 -8.36
C ASN A 693 1.54 -28.17 -9.25
N THR A 694 1.06 -28.37 -10.46
CA THR A 694 1.74 -29.19 -11.47
C THR A 694 2.92 -28.44 -12.07
N PRO A 695 3.90 -29.13 -12.69
CA PRO A 695 4.98 -28.46 -13.42
C PRO A 695 4.49 -27.45 -14.45
N GLU A 696 3.43 -27.77 -15.18
CA GLU A 696 2.84 -26.88 -16.18
C GLU A 696 2.22 -25.62 -15.53
N LEU A 697 1.46 -25.81 -14.47
CA LEU A 697 0.88 -24.69 -13.72
C LEU A 697 1.98 -23.83 -13.10
N ASN A 698 3.03 -24.45 -12.57
CA ASN A 698 4.17 -23.75 -11.99
C ASN A 698 4.93 -22.87 -13.01
N GLU A 699 5.03 -23.31 -14.26
CA GLU A 699 5.62 -22.50 -15.33
C GLU A 699 4.78 -21.26 -15.65
N VAL A 700 3.47 -21.40 -15.66
CA VAL A 700 2.53 -20.28 -15.89
C VAL A 700 2.52 -19.29 -14.71
N LEU A 701 2.73 -19.80 -13.51
CA LEU A 701 2.72 -19.02 -12.28
C LEU A 701 4.10 -18.45 -11.90
N PHE A 702 5.05 -18.33 -12.86
CA PHE A 702 6.42 -17.87 -12.61
C PHE A 702 6.52 -16.45 -12.01
N ASP A 703 5.49 -15.63 -12.20
CA ASP A 703 5.38 -14.25 -11.67
C ASP A 703 4.63 -14.16 -10.32
N LEU A 704 4.36 -15.31 -9.70
CA LEU A 704 3.96 -15.32 -8.29
C LEU A 704 5.16 -15.05 -7.37
N PRO A 705 4.93 -14.39 -6.23
CA PRO A 705 5.94 -14.35 -5.18
C PRO A 705 6.38 -15.78 -4.81
N PRO A 706 7.69 -16.06 -4.73
CA PRO A 706 8.17 -17.39 -4.39
C PRO A 706 7.59 -17.93 -3.09
N GLU A 707 7.29 -17.04 -2.16
CA GLU A 707 6.73 -17.35 -0.85
C GLU A 707 5.24 -17.74 -0.92
N ALA A 708 4.52 -17.25 -1.94
CA ALA A 708 3.10 -17.53 -2.16
C ALA A 708 2.87 -18.75 -3.06
N LEU A 709 3.89 -19.15 -3.82
CA LEU A 709 3.81 -20.27 -4.74
C LEU A 709 4.05 -21.59 -3.99
N PRO A 710 3.06 -22.50 -3.89
CA PRO A 710 3.29 -23.82 -3.35
C PRO A 710 4.41 -24.53 -4.13
N ARG A 711 5.13 -25.43 -3.49
CA ARG A 711 6.11 -26.28 -4.17
C ARG A 711 5.41 -27.15 -5.21
N ILE A 712 6.15 -27.63 -6.20
CA ILE A 712 5.62 -28.60 -7.17
C ILE A 712 5.07 -29.81 -6.40
N ASN A 713 3.85 -30.22 -6.72
CA ASN A 713 3.04 -31.25 -6.07
C ASN A 713 2.43 -30.88 -4.71
N ASP A 714 2.66 -29.65 -4.21
CA ASP A 714 1.86 -29.10 -3.11
C ASP A 714 0.54 -28.52 -3.62
N ILE A 715 -0.33 -28.08 -2.72
CA ILE A 715 -1.73 -27.76 -3.02
C ILE A 715 -2.03 -26.28 -2.77
N PHE A 716 -2.70 -25.65 -3.73
CA PHE A 716 -3.49 -24.43 -3.49
C PHE A 716 -4.84 -24.80 -2.89
N ARG A 717 -5.32 -24.03 -1.93
CA ARG A 717 -6.68 -24.13 -1.38
C ARG A 717 -7.45 -22.86 -1.70
N LEU A 718 -8.48 -22.99 -2.53
CA LEU A 718 -9.26 -21.87 -3.03
C LEU A 718 -10.70 -21.97 -2.52
N THR A 719 -11.26 -20.87 -2.07
CA THR A 719 -12.64 -20.81 -1.58
C THR A 719 -13.29 -19.45 -1.88
N SER A 720 -14.59 -19.46 -2.15
CA SER A 720 -15.43 -18.27 -2.23
C SER A 720 -15.91 -17.79 -0.84
N ASP A 721 -15.73 -18.62 0.20
CA ASP A 721 -16.04 -18.26 1.57
C ASP A 721 -15.01 -17.28 2.14
N LYS A 722 -15.38 -16.01 2.18
CA LYS A 722 -14.55 -14.92 2.67
C LYS A 722 -14.18 -15.05 4.15
N GLU A 723 -15.08 -15.60 4.97
CA GLU A 723 -14.80 -15.80 6.40
C GLU A 723 -13.69 -16.84 6.59
N LEU A 724 -13.69 -17.90 5.79
CA LEU A 724 -12.64 -18.91 5.82
C LEU A 724 -11.31 -18.33 5.40
N VAL A 725 -11.27 -17.49 4.36
CA VAL A 725 -10.04 -16.78 3.94
C VAL A 725 -9.57 -15.82 5.02
N GLN A 726 -10.47 -15.04 5.64
CA GLN A 726 -10.12 -14.12 6.72
C GLN A 726 -9.55 -14.86 7.93
N LYS A 727 -10.18 -15.97 8.34
CA LYS A 727 -9.63 -16.81 9.42
C LYS A 727 -8.24 -17.35 9.08
N ALA A 728 -8.03 -17.76 7.82
CA ALA A 728 -6.73 -18.24 7.38
C ALA A 728 -5.65 -17.11 7.39
N ILE A 729 -6.03 -15.89 7.03
CA ILE A 729 -5.16 -14.71 7.14
C ILE A 729 -4.80 -14.43 8.60
N GLU A 730 -5.78 -14.49 9.51
CA GLU A 730 -5.54 -14.30 10.94
C GLU A 730 -4.64 -15.40 11.54
N GLU A 731 -4.84 -16.66 11.12
CA GLU A 731 -4.01 -17.77 11.55
C GLU A 731 -2.58 -17.66 11.02
N ALA A 732 -2.41 -17.27 9.76
CA ALA A 732 -1.11 -17.01 9.16
C ALA A 732 -0.35 -15.90 9.92
N ARG A 733 -1.04 -14.82 10.25
CA ARG A 733 -0.49 -13.73 11.07
C ARG A 733 -0.07 -14.21 12.47
N LYS A 734 -0.88 -15.08 13.10
CA LYS A 734 -0.54 -15.66 14.43
C LYS A 734 0.71 -16.52 14.39
N ARG A 735 1.09 -17.05 13.24
CA ARG A 735 2.31 -17.87 13.04
C ARG A 735 3.53 -17.06 12.61
N GLY A 736 3.38 -15.76 12.39
CA GLY A 736 4.42 -14.82 12.01
C GLY A 736 4.79 -14.91 10.53
N GLY A 737 4.17 -14.07 9.71
CA GLY A 737 4.54 -13.87 8.32
C GLY A 737 4.31 -15.04 7.35
N GLU A 738 3.75 -16.16 7.81
CA GLU A 738 3.29 -17.22 6.91
C GLU A 738 2.20 -16.68 5.97
N TRP A 739 2.18 -17.18 4.74
CA TRP A 739 1.12 -16.87 3.79
C TRP A 739 -0.16 -17.64 4.13
N ALA A 740 -1.33 -17.03 3.87
CA ALA A 740 -2.61 -17.65 4.18
C ALA A 740 -2.79 -18.95 3.39
N LYS A 741 -3.23 -20.02 4.09
CA LYS A 741 -3.44 -21.34 3.48
C LYS A 741 -4.63 -21.39 2.54
N PHE A 742 -5.64 -20.52 2.75
CA PHE A 742 -6.80 -20.39 1.91
C PHE A 742 -6.73 -19.08 1.14
N GLN A 743 -7.02 -19.13 -0.14
CA GLN A 743 -7.01 -18.02 -1.06
C GLN A 743 -8.39 -17.85 -1.69
N VAL A 744 -8.64 -16.66 -2.18
CA VAL A 744 -9.91 -16.31 -2.80
C VAL A 744 -10.08 -17.05 -4.15
N LEU A 745 -11.23 -17.72 -4.29
CA LEU A 745 -11.67 -18.35 -5.53
C LEU A 745 -12.45 -17.34 -6.37
N TYR A 746 -11.82 -16.76 -7.37
CA TYR A 746 -12.48 -15.89 -8.34
C TYR A 746 -11.64 -15.75 -9.63
N GLU A 747 -12.20 -15.13 -10.66
CA GLU A 747 -11.65 -15.08 -12.01
C GLU A 747 -10.29 -14.37 -12.16
N LEU A 748 -9.91 -13.50 -11.23
CA LEU A 748 -8.59 -12.84 -11.29
C LEU A 748 -7.48 -13.66 -10.64
N HIS A 749 -7.80 -14.74 -9.94
CA HIS A 749 -6.78 -15.61 -9.37
C HIS A 749 -5.97 -16.30 -10.49
N PRO A 750 -4.62 -16.20 -10.51
CA PRO A 750 -3.79 -16.67 -11.61
C PRO A 750 -3.99 -18.14 -11.98
N ALA A 751 -4.12 -19.04 -10.98
CA ALA A 751 -4.38 -20.45 -11.24
C ALA A 751 -5.76 -20.67 -11.89
N ILE A 752 -6.79 -19.93 -11.49
CA ILE A 752 -8.13 -20.02 -12.08
C ILE A 752 -8.09 -19.55 -13.54
N ARG A 753 -7.41 -18.46 -13.83
CA ARG A 753 -7.21 -17.97 -15.20
C ARG A 753 -6.57 -19.02 -16.10
N TYR A 754 -5.59 -19.75 -15.59
CA TYR A 754 -4.97 -20.86 -16.32
C TYR A 754 -6.00 -21.96 -16.70
N TYR A 755 -6.83 -22.40 -15.77
CA TYR A 755 -7.84 -23.43 -16.06
C TYR A 755 -8.95 -22.92 -16.99
N MET A 756 -9.35 -21.67 -16.85
CA MET A 756 -10.28 -21.02 -17.77
C MET A 756 -9.69 -20.97 -19.19
N SER A 757 -8.41 -20.63 -19.34
CA SER A 757 -7.72 -20.65 -20.64
C SER A 757 -7.60 -22.06 -21.23
N LYS A 758 -7.40 -23.09 -20.40
CA LYS A 758 -7.44 -24.51 -20.88
C LYS A 758 -8.81 -24.86 -21.46
N LEU A 759 -9.89 -24.42 -20.82
CA LEU A 759 -11.23 -24.63 -21.35
C LEU A 759 -11.40 -23.91 -22.71
N GLU A 760 -11.03 -22.66 -22.80
CA GLU A 760 -11.11 -21.88 -24.04
C GLU A 760 -10.33 -22.54 -25.18
N ALA A 761 -9.10 -23.03 -24.91
CA ALA A 761 -8.28 -23.74 -25.87
C ALA A 761 -8.89 -25.09 -26.32
N SER A 762 -9.81 -25.66 -25.53
CA SER A 762 -10.50 -26.89 -25.87
C SER A 762 -11.63 -26.73 -26.88
N VAL A 763 -12.04 -25.49 -27.14
CA VAL A 763 -13.13 -25.19 -28.09
C VAL A 763 -12.52 -24.84 -29.42
N ASP A 764 -12.97 -25.55 -30.46
CA ASP A 764 -12.55 -25.28 -31.82
C ASP A 764 -13.07 -23.89 -32.24
N LYS A 765 -12.15 -23.03 -32.66
CA LYS A 765 -12.47 -21.63 -33.04
C LYS A 765 -13.25 -21.56 -34.35
N ASP A 766 -13.21 -22.59 -35.17
CA ASP A 766 -13.92 -22.66 -36.46
C ASP A 766 -15.33 -23.22 -36.34
N ILE A 767 -15.75 -23.60 -35.11
CA ILE A 767 -17.06 -24.23 -34.87
C ILE A 767 -17.91 -23.27 -33.99
N ALA A 768 -19.04 -22.86 -34.52
CA ALA A 768 -20.03 -22.15 -33.73
C ALA A 768 -20.79 -23.11 -32.82
N LEU A 769 -20.78 -22.78 -31.49
CA LEU A 769 -21.54 -23.56 -30.52
C LEU A 769 -23.04 -23.23 -30.62
N ALA A 770 -23.87 -24.24 -30.73
CA ALA A 770 -25.33 -24.10 -30.86
C ALA A 770 -26.06 -25.05 -29.93
N ALA A 771 -27.14 -24.60 -29.31
CA ALA A 771 -28.04 -25.40 -28.53
C ALA A 771 -29.48 -25.21 -29.01
N ARG A 772 -30.27 -26.30 -29.04
CA ARG A 772 -31.70 -26.24 -29.36
C ARG A 772 -32.52 -26.20 -28.07
N SER A 773 -33.40 -25.24 -27.96
CA SER A 773 -34.27 -25.09 -26.81
C SER A 773 -35.72 -24.97 -27.23
N ALA A 774 -36.64 -25.68 -26.52
CA ALA A 774 -38.08 -25.57 -26.71
C ALA A 774 -38.68 -24.31 -26.05
N VAL A 775 -37.91 -23.58 -25.28
CA VAL A 775 -38.35 -22.34 -24.59
C VAL A 775 -38.52 -21.19 -25.59
N PHE A 776 -37.77 -21.20 -26.69
CA PHE A 776 -37.82 -20.14 -27.69
C PHE A 776 -38.97 -20.38 -28.70
N PRO A 777 -39.57 -19.29 -29.22
CA PRO A 777 -40.59 -19.43 -30.25
C PRO A 777 -40.09 -20.21 -31.46
N ALA A 778 -41.02 -20.97 -32.08
CA ALA A 778 -40.69 -21.71 -33.28
C ALA A 778 -40.20 -20.79 -34.39
N ALA A 779 -39.28 -21.28 -35.22
CA ALA A 779 -38.62 -20.51 -36.31
C ALA A 779 -37.85 -19.26 -35.86
N THR A 780 -37.35 -19.23 -34.64
CA THR A 780 -36.43 -18.21 -34.17
C THR A 780 -35.06 -18.79 -33.95
N ALA A 781 -34.02 -18.02 -34.27
CA ALA A 781 -32.63 -18.29 -33.91
C ALA A 781 -32.12 -17.14 -33.05
N TRP A 782 -31.42 -17.48 -31.98
CA TRP A 782 -30.82 -16.51 -31.07
C TRP A 782 -29.31 -16.66 -31.09
N PHE A 783 -28.65 -15.53 -31.26
CA PHE A 783 -27.17 -15.47 -31.34
C PHE A 783 -26.64 -14.64 -30.18
N ILE A 784 -25.65 -15.18 -29.49
CA ILE A 784 -24.84 -14.43 -28.54
C ILE A 784 -23.60 -13.97 -29.33
N LEU A 785 -23.44 -12.68 -29.48
CA LEU A 785 -22.31 -12.07 -30.17
C LEU A 785 -21.44 -11.32 -29.17
N HIS A 786 -20.15 -11.51 -29.29
CA HIS A 786 -19.16 -10.71 -28.57
C HIS A 786 -18.59 -9.68 -29.51
N GLY A 787 -18.91 -8.41 -29.27
CA GLY A 787 -18.37 -7.27 -30.00
C GLY A 787 -17.19 -6.66 -29.27
N GLN A 788 -16.06 -6.48 -29.97
CA GLN A 788 -14.87 -5.86 -29.39
C GLN A 788 -14.30 -4.83 -30.34
N VAL A 789 -14.00 -3.63 -29.82
CA VAL A 789 -13.23 -2.59 -30.50
C VAL A 789 -11.90 -2.46 -29.76
N SER A 790 -10.81 -2.60 -30.50
CA SER A 790 -9.47 -2.49 -29.93
C SER A 790 -8.76 -1.22 -30.41
N ASN A 791 -7.82 -0.70 -29.60
CA ASN A 791 -6.91 0.37 -30.02
C ASN A 791 -5.78 -0.20 -30.90
N ASP A 792 -4.88 0.68 -31.37
CA ASP A 792 -3.75 0.31 -32.24
C ASP A 792 -2.76 -0.67 -31.58
N LEU A 793 -2.80 -0.81 -30.24
CA LEU A 793 -1.99 -1.76 -29.48
C LEU A 793 -2.69 -3.12 -29.30
N GLY A 794 -3.85 -3.34 -29.94
CA GLY A 794 -4.65 -4.55 -29.75
C GLY A 794 -5.36 -4.64 -28.38
N GLN A 795 -5.32 -3.58 -27.57
CA GLN A 795 -6.02 -3.53 -26.30
C GLN A 795 -7.49 -3.21 -26.54
N PRO A 796 -8.43 -3.95 -25.95
CA PRO A 796 -9.85 -3.67 -26.12
C PRO A 796 -10.21 -2.33 -25.47
N VAL A 797 -10.84 -1.49 -26.26
CA VAL A 797 -11.40 -0.19 -25.83
C VAL A 797 -12.86 -0.34 -25.45
N ILE A 798 -13.57 -1.16 -26.20
CA ILE A 798 -14.97 -1.52 -25.93
C ILE A 798 -15.11 -3.03 -26.14
N SER A 799 -15.79 -3.68 -25.22
CA SER A 799 -16.13 -5.11 -25.30
C SER A 799 -17.52 -5.29 -24.69
N ASP A 800 -18.45 -5.81 -25.46
CA ASP A 800 -19.80 -6.05 -25.00
C ASP A 800 -20.39 -7.32 -25.63
N PHE A 801 -21.36 -7.91 -24.94
CA PHE A 801 -22.10 -9.06 -25.39
C PHE A 801 -23.50 -8.65 -25.83
N PHE A 802 -23.90 -9.15 -26.98
CA PHE A 802 -25.18 -8.85 -27.56
C PHE A 802 -25.96 -10.16 -27.81
N VAL A 803 -27.25 -10.13 -27.55
CA VAL A 803 -28.16 -11.21 -27.93
C VAL A 803 -29.01 -10.70 -29.10
N ILE A 804 -28.90 -11.39 -30.22
CA ILE A 804 -29.70 -11.05 -31.41
C ILE A 804 -30.67 -12.20 -31.66
N GLY A 805 -31.94 -11.89 -31.59
CA GLY A 805 -33.01 -12.79 -32.02
C GLY A 805 -33.37 -12.55 -33.48
N VAL A 806 -33.36 -13.61 -34.25
CA VAL A 806 -33.76 -13.61 -35.67
C VAL A 806 -35.01 -14.46 -35.86
N LYS A 807 -36.07 -13.88 -36.36
CA LYS A 807 -37.30 -14.60 -36.72
C LYS A 807 -37.30 -14.85 -38.21
N TRP A 808 -37.45 -16.08 -38.61
CA TRP A 808 -37.57 -16.46 -40.01
C TRP A 808 -39.03 -16.67 -40.38
N ASP A 809 -39.61 -15.82 -41.20
CA ASP A 809 -40.97 -15.92 -41.76
C ASP A 809 -41.01 -16.21 -43.25
N GLY A 810 -39.85 -16.51 -43.83
CA GLY A 810 -39.67 -16.78 -45.27
C GLY A 810 -39.36 -15.58 -46.11
N SER A 811 -39.55 -14.37 -45.64
CA SER A 811 -39.35 -13.15 -46.44
C SER A 811 -38.57 -12.02 -45.73
N LEU A 812 -38.59 -11.93 -44.43
CA LEU A 812 -37.96 -10.85 -43.67
C LEU A 812 -37.39 -11.36 -42.34
N VAL A 813 -36.21 -10.92 -42.06
CA VAL A 813 -35.52 -11.15 -40.78
C VAL A 813 -35.83 -9.94 -39.88
N GLN A 814 -36.61 -10.16 -38.83
CA GLN A 814 -36.79 -9.15 -37.80
C GLN A 814 -35.76 -9.40 -36.70
N SER A 815 -34.79 -8.51 -36.59
CA SER A 815 -33.78 -8.61 -35.55
C SER A 815 -34.22 -7.85 -34.29
N LEU A 816 -34.20 -8.53 -33.16
CA LEU A 816 -34.31 -7.91 -31.85
C LEU A 816 -32.89 -7.90 -31.24
N PHE A 817 -32.44 -6.71 -30.88
CA PHE A 817 -31.10 -6.48 -30.36
C PHE A 817 -31.18 -6.16 -28.87
N TYR A 818 -30.50 -6.92 -28.03
CA TYR A 818 -30.37 -6.70 -26.61
C TYR A 818 -28.92 -6.70 -26.22
N SER A 819 -28.46 -5.63 -25.56
CA SER A 819 -27.19 -5.68 -24.84
C SER A 819 -27.35 -6.57 -23.62
N MET A 820 -26.39 -7.45 -23.36
CA MET A 820 -26.42 -8.27 -22.15
C MET A 820 -26.00 -7.46 -20.89
N SER A 821 -25.44 -6.27 -21.08
CA SER A 821 -25.06 -5.34 -20.02
C SER A 821 -26.22 -4.43 -19.58
N SER A 822 -27.29 -4.39 -20.33
CA SER A 822 -28.54 -3.65 -20.03
C SER A 822 -29.59 -4.64 -19.50
#